data_2bc3b286b27949dc9d1fbda108c13370
#
_entry.id   2bc3b286b27949dc9d1fbda108c13370
#
_cell.length_a   1.000
_cell.length_b   1.000
_cell.length_c   1.000
_cell.angle_alpha   90.00
_cell.angle_beta   90.00
_cell.angle_gamma   90.00
#
_symmetry.space_group_name_H-M   'P 1'
#
loop_
_entity.id
_entity.type
_entity.pdbx_description
1 polymer ?
#
loop_
_entity_poly.entity_id
_entity_poly.type
_entity_poly.pdbx_seq_one_letter_code
_entity_poly.pdbx_strand_id
1 'polypeptide(L)'
;MSNSLNLTATIGGRLVSPALPTVDSSPSTPSELLFNESLKSYISHNVPLEPVDGIQRRERVLMKMASLCREWVKSVALKRGWGEDMASRAGGELFTSGSYRLGVHEPGADIDTIVVAPSICTRDDFFGSNYMPENAASTEEGGGGARDPTSLAERIRVHPDVTNFVPVEGAAVPILTFDWEGVNIDLLFARLNASTVPPNFDIDNDAVLNGVDSATEKSLNGPRVTNLIAALASGTDERYQTFLTVVRLVRKWAKSRGLYSNKMGYWGGVNINIAVALVLQLYPNACPASLLRKFFLVFKSWRWPNPVMLTKPHDAELGLPVWNALQASNMRQVAPMITPAYPAMNSTLSVSRQTLQILHEEFCRGHNVVDKLYKDFSKGDVFDKEDIESGEIWKELFRPSDFFIGYPHYLSLCIVGPSQSDAQAWAGFVESRLRKLVSDMLGRSLPLSKIQLWPKKFDACVADRTSLLTHAQRANSITYFIGFRVDTLRMRGHQLDIERQLSNFRNYELAKFYPSVVGMDVLPRTFTVKELPKICFEGIYEGGKLEAMKRRRMLIEADPKRQEAKAKKKLAKLKKKMEAMQQKKASKKEDISTSEVKDETDEALLESRKRKRDDDDEESEGNAVAKEEEEEAAQLESALDMLQDDAGLAHKTREEAEIDRQKLLAGAGLQWDEEEEAADVKPDEAKGKLTQEEINAEILRRSGVVIVSDDDEATVVGGNRILPWRQGYKSIAVKKEENGSEDSDQLPIKARAAIKFKSEFPGLIELDANGRVIDKGDDDYMPSSKWIGRKGGFEYKLGERGLGYYRTGKPVVVPSNVAYA
;
A
#
# COMPACT_ATOMS: atom_id res chain seq x y z
N MET A 1 1.19 18.26 -35.35
CA MET A 1 2.53 18.08 -34.78
C MET A 1 2.37 17.85 -33.29
N SER A 2 2.44 16.62 -32.84
CA SER A 2 2.36 16.28 -31.41
C SER A 2 3.67 16.76 -30.77
N ASN A 3 3.61 17.84 -30.03
CA ASN A 3 4.65 18.17 -29.07
C ASN A 3 4.73 16.99 -28.08
N SER A 4 5.68 16.09 -28.30
CA SER A 4 6.06 15.10 -27.32
C SER A 4 6.55 15.88 -26.09
N LEU A 5 5.71 15.94 -25.06
CA LEU A 5 6.08 16.49 -23.77
C LEU A 5 7.34 15.78 -23.30
N ASN A 6 8.44 16.52 -23.31
CA ASN A 6 9.74 15.98 -22.92
C ASN A 6 9.74 15.85 -21.40
N LEU A 7 9.34 14.68 -20.88
CA LEU A 7 9.31 14.37 -19.45
C LEU A 7 10.69 13.99 -18.91
N THR A 8 11.75 14.28 -19.67
CA THR A 8 13.14 14.04 -19.24
C THR A 8 13.61 15.17 -18.33
N ALA A 9 14.43 14.84 -17.37
CA ALA A 9 15.10 15.80 -16.49
C ALA A 9 16.61 15.61 -16.58
N THR A 10 17.37 16.71 -16.45
CA THR A 10 18.82 16.64 -16.28
C THR A 10 19.15 16.89 -14.81
N ILE A 11 19.82 15.95 -14.16
CA ILE A 11 20.19 16.04 -12.75
C ILE A 11 21.53 15.32 -12.52
N GLY A 12 22.41 15.88 -11.72
CA GLY A 12 23.74 15.31 -11.45
C GLY A 12 24.55 15.08 -12.74
N GLY A 13 24.36 15.91 -13.76
CA GLY A 13 24.99 15.76 -15.07
C GLY A 13 24.40 14.67 -15.98
N ARG A 14 23.33 13.99 -15.57
CA ARG A 14 22.71 12.88 -16.28
C ARG A 14 21.30 13.21 -16.80
N LEU A 15 21.00 12.82 -18.03
CA LEU A 15 19.64 12.87 -18.58
C LEU A 15 18.84 11.66 -18.09
N VAL A 16 17.74 11.91 -17.43
CA VAL A 16 16.86 10.90 -16.84
C VAL A 16 15.50 10.94 -17.54
N SER A 17 15.02 9.78 -17.97
CA SER A 17 13.74 9.60 -18.67
C SER A 17 12.77 8.75 -17.87
N PRO A 18 11.45 8.95 -18.03
CA PRO A 18 10.44 8.10 -17.40
C PRO A 18 10.60 6.62 -17.75
N ALA A 19 10.30 5.76 -16.78
CA ALA A 19 10.32 4.30 -16.97
C ALA A 19 9.18 3.80 -17.84
N LEU A 20 8.03 4.48 -17.81
CA LEU A 20 6.82 4.13 -18.55
C LEU A 20 6.46 5.27 -19.52
N PRO A 21 5.79 4.94 -20.64
CA PRO A 21 5.26 5.96 -21.54
C PRO A 21 4.08 6.70 -20.90
N THR A 22 3.80 7.91 -21.35
CA THR A 22 2.58 8.65 -21.06
C THR A 22 1.37 7.88 -21.59
N VAL A 23 0.33 7.78 -20.77
CA VAL A 23 -0.94 7.11 -21.12
C VAL A 23 -1.87 8.08 -21.83
N ASP A 24 -2.00 9.28 -21.28
CA ASP A 24 -2.87 10.32 -21.81
C ASP A 24 -2.24 11.68 -21.53
N SER A 25 -1.95 12.43 -22.60
CA SER A 25 -1.42 13.79 -22.54
C SER A 25 -2.47 14.86 -22.85
N SER A 26 -3.74 14.50 -22.95
CA SER A 26 -4.82 15.44 -23.18
C SER A 26 -4.95 16.44 -22.04
N PRO A 27 -5.23 17.70 -22.30
CA PRO A 27 -5.57 18.67 -21.26
C PRO A 27 -6.87 18.27 -20.58
N SER A 28 -7.04 18.67 -19.33
CA SER A 28 -8.29 18.47 -18.59
C SER A 28 -9.47 19.13 -19.30
N THR A 29 -10.60 18.42 -19.34
CA THR A 29 -11.85 18.92 -19.93
C THR A 29 -12.46 20.05 -19.10
N PRO A 30 -13.33 20.89 -19.68
CA PRO A 30 -14.02 21.95 -18.93
C PRO A 30 -14.76 21.41 -17.69
N SER A 31 -15.39 20.24 -17.76
CA SER A 31 -16.06 19.60 -16.63
C SER A 31 -15.06 19.20 -15.54
N GLU A 32 -13.89 18.67 -15.90
CA GLU A 32 -12.83 18.34 -14.94
C GLU A 32 -12.25 19.59 -14.29
N LEU A 33 -12.11 20.71 -15.03
CA LEU A 33 -11.65 21.97 -14.47
C LEU A 33 -12.66 22.55 -13.47
N LEU A 34 -13.96 22.48 -13.78
CA LEU A 34 -15.01 22.91 -12.85
C LEU A 34 -15.05 22.03 -11.59
N PHE A 35 -14.91 20.73 -11.76
CA PHE A 35 -14.79 19.79 -10.64
C PHE A 35 -13.55 20.07 -9.78
N ASN A 36 -12.45 20.52 -10.40
CA ASN A 36 -11.23 20.92 -9.70
C ASN A 36 -11.42 22.17 -8.82
N GLU A 37 -12.30 23.10 -9.18
CA GLU A 37 -12.59 24.26 -8.34
C GLU A 37 -13.21 23.84 -6.99
N SER A 38 -14.12 22.86 -6.98
CA SER A 38 -14.65 22.31 -5.72
C SER A 38 -13.56 21.68 -4.84
N LEU A 39 -12.54 21.05 -5.45
CA LEU A 39 -11.39 20.52 -4.72
C LEU A 39 -10.51 21.63 -4.15
N LYS A 40 -10.29 22.72 -4.88
CA LYS A 40 -9.56 23.89 -4.37
C LYS A 40 -10.24 24.48 -3.14
N SER A 41 -11.57 24.59 -3.15
CA SER A 41 -12.35 25.03 -2.00
C SER A 41 -12.14 24.09 -0.80
N TYR A 42 -12.19 22.78 -0.99
CA TYR A 42 -11.89 21.84 0.08
C TYR A 42 -10.47 22.04 0.64
N ILE A 43 -9.47 22.20 -0.24
CA ILE A 43 -8.05 22.36 0.14
C ILE A 43 -7.86 23.61 1.00
N SER A 44 -8.44 24.74 0.62
CA SER A 44 -8.28 26.01 1.34
C SER A 44 -8.71 25.93 2.81
N HIS A 45 -9.74 25.12 3.11
CA HIS A 45 -10.26 24.96 4.46
C HIS A 45 -9.64 23.77 5.23
N ASN A 46 -9.24 22.72 4.52
CA ASN A 46 -8.93 21.44 5.15
C ASN A 46 -7.48 20.98 5.00
N VAL A 47 -6.68 21.64 4.17
CA VAL A 47 -5.27 21.28 3.92
C VAL A 47 -4.39 22.52 4.13
N PRO A 48 -4.23 22.96 5.38
CA PRO A 48 -3.50 24.20 5.67
C PRO A 48 -2.04 24.07 5.24
N LEU A 49 -1.52 25.16 4.68
CA LEU A 49 -0.10 25.34 4.44
C LEU A 49 0.56 25.92 5.69
N GLU A 50 1.89 25.75 5.79
CA GLU A 50 2.67 26.42 6.81
C GLU A 50 2.47 27.93 6.71
N PRO A 51 2.12 28.65 7.80
CA PRO A 51 2.05 30.09 7.80
C PRO A 51 3.38 30.75 7.46
N VAL A 52 3.34 31.97 6.94
CA VAL A 52 4.54 32.70 6.53
C VAL A 52 5.56 32.82 7.67
N ASP A 53 5.10 33.10 8.89
CA ASP A 53 5.96 33.18 10.08
C ASP A 53 6.66 31.84 10.39
N GLY A 54 5.95 30.72 10.17
CA GLY A 54 6.50 29.37 10.31
C GLY A 54 7.59 29.11 9.28
N ILE A 55 7.36 29.48 8.00
CA ILE A 55 8.36 29.36 6.94
C ILE A 55 9.60 30.18 7.28
N GLN A 56 9.45 31.45 7.65
CA GLN A 56 10.58 32.33 8.02
C GLN A 56 11.34 31.83 9.25
N ARG A 57 10.64 31.24 10.23
CA ARG A 57 11.28 30.61 11.40
C ARG A 57 12.13 29.45 10.98
N ARG A 58 11.60 28.54 10.16
CA ARG A 58 12.33 27.37 9.65
C ARG A 58 13.57 27.76 8.85
N GLU A 59 13.47 28.73 7.96
CA GLU A 59 14.59 29.26 7.18
C GLU A 59 15.68 29.84 8.10
N ARG A 60 15.29 30.63 9.10
CA ARG A 60 16.23 31.21 10.09
C ARG A 60 16.94 30.11 10.87
N VAL A 61 16.22 29.08 11.32
CA VAL A 61 16.82 27.94 12.04
C VAL A 61 17.81 27.21 11.14
N LEU A 62 17.44 26.92 9.89
CA LEU A 62 18.32 26.27 8.93
C LEU A 62 19.60 27.08 8.64
N MET A 63 19.49 28.42 8.54
CA MET A 63 20.66 29.30 8.37
C MET A 63 21.58 29.25 9.59
N LYS A 64 21.04 29.30 10.82
CA LYS A 64 21.84 29.15 12.06
C LYS A 64 22.55 27.79 12.12
N MET A 65 21.82 26.72 11.79
CA MET A 65 22.39 25.36 11.72
C MET A 65 23.51 25.24 10.69
N ALA A 66 23.30 25.78 9.49
CA ALA A 66 24.30 25.75 8.43
C ALA A 66 25.59 26.50 8.85
N SER A 67 25.45 27.62 9.53
CA SER A 67 26.62 28.34 10.13
C SER A 67 27.32 27.50 11.16
N LEU A 68 26.58 26.93 12.13
CA LEU A 68 27.14 26.08 13.18
C LEU A 68 27.85 24.84 12.58
N CYS A 69 27.31 24.22 11.54
CA CYS A 69 27.92 23.09 10.86
C CYS A 69 29.26 23.48 10.21
N ARG A 70 29.31 24.61 9.49
CA ARG A 70 30.55 25.10 8.90
C ARG A 70 31.61 25.46 9.94
N GLU A 71 31.22 26.14 11.01
CA GLU A 71 32.13 26.47 12.15
C GLU A 71 32.66 25.20 12.83
N TRP A 72 31.77 24.18 12.97
CA TRP A 72 32.21 22.90 13.52
C TRP A 72 33.23 22.21 12.61
N VAL A 73 33.00 22.11 11.30
CA VAL A 73 33.95 21.52 10.34
C VAL A 73 35.27 22.25 10.37
N LYS A 74 35.26 23.60 10.39
CA LYS A 74 36.48 24.42 10.52
C LYS A 74 37.22 24.08 11.81
N SER A 75 36.50 23.96 12.94
CA SER A 75 37.14 23.64 14.22
C SER A 75 37.76 22.23 14.25
N VAL A 76 37.11 21.24 13.62
CA VAL A 76 37.67 19.89 13.44
C VAL A 76 38.96 19.96 12.59
N ALA A 77 38.95 20.73 11.51
CA ALA A 77 40.11 20.88 10.64
C ALA A 77 41.31 21.53 11.40
N LEU A 78 41.08 22.60 12.18
CA LEU A 78 42.07 23.22 13.01
C LEU A 78 42.62 22.24 14.08
N LYS A 79 41.74 21.51 14.77
CA LYS A 79 42.11 20.47 15.75
C LYS A 79 43.05 19.40 15.18
N ARG A 80 42.93 19.15 13.83
CA ARG A 80 43.80 18.22 13.10
C ARG A 80 45.01 18.87 12.43
N GLY A 81 45.34 20.11 12.79
CA GLY A 81 46.54 20.79 12.39
C GLY A 81 46.49 21.49 11.03
N TRP A 82 45.25 21.69 10.45
CA TRP A 82 45.15 22.51 9.26
C TRP A 82 45.41 23.99 9.56
N GLY A 83 46.05 24.70 8.65
CA GLY A 83 46.16 26.13 8.74
C GLY A 83 44.81 26.83 8.60
N GLU A 84 44.68 28.04 9.19
CA GLU A 84 43.43 28.81 9.25
C GLU A 84 42.74 28.96 7.86
N ASP A 85 43.53 29.27 6.82
CA ASP A 85 43.02 29.42 5.47
C ASP A 85 42.45 28.12 4.90
N MET A 86 43.11 27.00 5.10
CA MET A 86 42.65 25.70 4.67
C MET A 86 41.43 25.26 5.47
N ALA A 87 41.45 25.42 6.77
CA ALA A 87 40.35 25.09 7.65
C ALA A 87 39.10 25.89 7.32
N SER A 88 39.22 27.15 6.96
CA SER A 88 38.09 28.00 6.53
C SER A 88 37.51 27.59 5.19
N ARG A 89 38.28 26.88 4.38
CA ARG A 89 37.83 26.32 3.09
C ARG A 89 37.39 24.85 3.14
N ALA A 90 37.51 24.22 4.32
CA ALA A 90 37.11 22.82 4.48
C ALA A 90 35.62 22.59 4.11
N GLY A 91 34.79 23.62 4.31
CA GLY A 91 33.40 23.64 3.92
C GLY A 91 32.51 22.95 4.94
N GLY A 92 31.57 22.18 4.49
CA GLY A 92 30.52 21.59 5.30
C GLY A 92 29.16 22.20 4.92
N GLU A 93 28.34 21.45 4.24
CA GLU A 93 27.05 21.95 3.74
C GLU A 93 25.88 21.22 4.38
N LEU A 94 24.83 21.99 4.68
CA LEU A 94 23.57 21.47 5.22
C LEU A 94 22.56 21.33 4.09
N PHE A 95 22.05 20.12 3.89
CA PHE A 95 20.98 19.83 2.95
C PHE A 95 19.71 19.48 3.70
N THR A 96 18.56 19.81 3.10
CA THR A 96 17.26 19.34 3.55
C THR A 96 16.77 18.20 2.68
N SER A 97 15.86 17.37 3.17
CA SER A 97 15.24 16.29 2.42
C SER A 97 13.74 16.15 2.74
N GLY A 98 13.12 15.12 2.25
CA GLY A 98 11.75 14.76 2.63
C GLY A 98 10.70 15.80 2.28
N SER A 99 9.76 16.00 3.20
CA SER A 99 8.58 16.84 2.96
C SER A 99 8.89 18.31 2.91
N TYR A 100 9.83 18.78 3.71
CA TYR A 100 10.25 20.17 3.72
C TYR A 100 10.91 20.57 2.41
N ARG A 101 11.90 19.80 1.96
CA ARG A 101 12.61 20.03 0.70
C ARG A 101 11.67 20.06 -0.51
N LEU A 102 10.66 19.18 -0.51
CA LEU A 102 9.67 19.08 -1.58
C LEU A 102 8.58 20.17 -1.51
N GLY A 103 8.45 20.86 -0.37
CA GLY A 103 7.40 21.87 -0.16
C GLY A 103 6.00 21.28 0.09
N VAL A 104 5.91 20.06 0.65
CA VAL A 104 4.65 19.36 0.97
C VAL A 104 4.49 19.07 2.46
N HIS A 105 5.28 19.71 3.31
CA HIS A 105 5.18 19.58 4.76
C HIS A 105 3.90 20.21 5.29
N GLU A 106 3.37 19.64 6.36
CA GLU A 106 2.26 20.20 7.13
C GLU A 106 2.80 21.18 8.19
N PRO A 107 1.98 22.11 8.68
CA PRO A 107 2.36 22.96 9.80
C PRO A 107 2.85 22.12 10.98
N GLY A 108 4.01 22.49 11.53
CA GLY A 108 4.61 21.79 12.67
C GLY A 108 5.30 20.45 12.32
N ALA A 109 5.44 20.07 11.05
CA ALA A 109 6.21 18.89 10.64
C ALA A 109 7.70 19.08 10.94
N ASP A 110 8.41 17.97 11.14
CA ASP A 110 9.86 17.89 11.23
C ASP A 110 10.57 18.36 9.95
N ILE A 111 11.84 18.75 10.10
CA ILE A 111 12.74 19.00 8.96
C ILE A 111 13.83 17.92 8.97
N ASP A 112 13.77 17.06 7.96
CA ASP A 112 14.84 16.11 7.69
C ASP A 112 16.06 16.88 7.13
N THR A 113 17.19 16.86 7.83
CA THR A 113 18.42 17.54 7.42
C THR A 113 19.61 16.59 7.42
N ILE A 114 20.62 16.92 6.64
CA ILE A 114 21.87 16.20 6.60
C ILE A 114 23.04 17.20 6.50
N VAL A 115 24.00 17.07 7.39
CA VAL A 115 25.28 17.76 7.26
C VAL A 115 26.23 16.89 6.44
N VAL A 116 26.69 17.43 5.32
CA VAL A 116 27.69 16.82 4.43
C VAL A 116 29.05 17.44 4.77
N ALA A 117 29.98 16.61 5.23
CA ALA A 117 31.27 17.04 5.70
C ALA A 117 32.44 16.35 4.98
N PRO A 118 33.62 16.96 4.89
CA PRO A 118 34.80 16.36 4.27
C PRO A 118 35.33 15.17 5.08
N SER A 119 36.22 14.38 4.47
CA SER A 119 36.79 13.15 4.99
C SER A 119 37.51 13.33 6.36
N ILE A 120 37.93 14.54 6.68
CA ILE A 120 38.54 14.89 7.93
C ILE A 120 37.58 14.81 9.13
N CYS A 121 36.28 14.95 8.92
CA CYS A 121 35.26 14.85 9.97
C CYS A 121 34.82 13.40 10.14
N THR A 122 34.79 12.88 11.38
CA THR A 122 34.34 11.52 11.68
C THR A 122 32.99 11.52 12.41
N ARG A 123 32.39 10.31 12.59
CA ARG A 123 31.18 10.17 13.41
C ARG A 123 31.44 10.49 14.88
N ASP A 124 32.67 10.24 15.37
CA ASP A 124 33.03 10.59 16.73
C ASP A 124 33.10 12.12 16.92
N ASP A 125 33.61 12.88 15.90
CA ASP A 125 33.50 14.34 15.89
C ASP A 125 32.06 14.84 15.86
N PHE A 126 31.14 14.08 15.21
CA PHE A 126 29.74 14.43 15.13
C PHE A 126 28.97 14.12 16.41
N PHE A 127 29.07 12.89 16.95
CA PHE A 127 28.35 12.46 18.16
C PHE A 127 29.08 12.76 19.47
N GLY A 128 30.42 12.74 19.48
CA GLY A 128 31.23 12.88 20.68
C GLY A 128 31.17 11.69 21.65
N SER A 129 30.83 10.50 21.17
CA SER A 129 30.46 9.34 21.99
C SER A 129 31.66 8.65 22.64
N ASN A 130 32.84 8.70 22.01
CA ASN A 130 34.05 8.00 22.45
C ASN A 130 35.02 8.93 23.24
N TYR A 131 34.52 10.02 23.79
CA TYR A 131 35.32 11.00 24.50
C TYR A 131 35.73 10.44 25.87
N MET A 132 37.05 10.37 26.09
CA MET A 132 37.66 10.16 27.40
C MET A 132 38.25 11.48 27.85
N PRO A 133 37.71 12.18 28.87
CA PRO A 133 38.29 13.39 29.40
C PRO A 133 39.66 13.07 30.01
N GLU A 134 40.69 13.90 29.75
CA GLU A 134 42.10 13.73 30.19
C GLU A 134 42.23 13.54 31.70
N ASN A 135 41.23 13.91 32.50
CA ASN A 135 41.21 13.84 33.96
C ASN A 135 40.20 12.83 34.53
N ALA A 136 39.70 11.89 33.74
CA ALA A 136 38.78 10.84 34.24
C ALA A 136 39.57 9.81 35.06
N ALA A 137 39.94 10.18 36.32
CA ALA A 137 40.25 9.20 37.35
C ALA A 137 38.92 8.43 37.62
N SER A 138 38.90 7.17 37.23
CA SER A 138 37.97 6.11 37.61
C SER A 138 36.85 6.50 38.60
N THR A 139 35.72 6.98 38.11
CA THR A 139 34.48 6.89 38.86
C THR A 139 33.62 5.82 38.16
N GLU A 140 33.67 4.63 38.74
CA GLU A 140 32.70 3.54 38.47
C GLU A 140 31.33 3.95 39.05
N GLU A 141 30.61 4.83 38.38
CA GLU A 141 29.17 4.98 38.63
C GLU A 141 28.45 5.56 37.40
N GLY A 142 27.63 4.72 36.77
CA GLY A 142 26.44 5.16 36.02
C GLY A 142 26.62 5.78 34.63
N GLY A 143 26.84 4.98 33.62
CA GLY A 143 26.22 5.01 32.29
C GLY A 143 25.93 6.33 31.54
N GLY A 144 26.68 7.39 31.73
CA GLY A 144 26.52 8.66 30.99
C GLY A 144 27.85 9.32 30.75
N GLY A 145 28.75 8.70 29.93
CA GLY A 145 30.04 9.30 29.57
C GLY A 145 29.84 10.71 29.02
N ALA A 146 30.63 11.68 29.55
CA ALA A 146 30.64 13.04 29.02
C ALA A 146 30.96 13.00 27.53
N ARG A 147 30.17 13.72 26.73
CA ARG A 147 30.44 13.86 25.28
C ARG A 147 31.57 14.85 25.07
N ASP A 148 32.33 14.68 23.96
CA ASP A 148 33.33 15.64 23.55
C ASP A 148 32.68 17.04 23.39
N PRO A 149 33.06 18.04 24.18
CA PRO A 149 32.48 19.38 24.12
C PRO A 149 32.72 20.07 22.78
N THR A 150 33.63 19.57 21.96
CA THR A 150 33.92 20.09 20.63
C THR A 150 33.06 19.39 19.53
N SER A 151 32.34 18.31 19.88
CA SER A 151 31.48 17.61 18.94
C SER A 151 30.29 18.46 18.50
N LEU A 152 29.74 18.16 17.30
CA LEU A 152 28.54 18.86 16.81
C LEU A 152 27.34 18.61 17.73
N ALA A 153 27.19 17.37 18.19
CA ALA A 153 26.11 16.99 19.10
C ALA A 153 26.09 17.81 20.38
N GLU A 154 27.29 18.00 21.00
CA GLU A 154 27.36 18.77 22.24
C GLU A 154 27.15 20.27 22.00
N ARG A 155 27.67 20.82 20.91
CA ARG A 155 27.42 22.22 20.52
C ARG A 155 25.92 22.51 20.31
N ILE A 156 25.19 21.57 19.70
CA ILE A 156 23.73 21.67 19.53
C ILE A 156 23.06 21.53 20.90
N ARG A 157 23.43 20.53 21.72
CA ARG A 157 22.79 20.24 22.99
C ARG A 157 22.86 21.42 23.97
N VAL A 158 24.01 22.16 24.02
CA VAL A 158 24.20 23.29 24.91
C VAL A 158 23.68 24.61 24.37
N HIS A 159 23.18 24.63 23.10
CA HIS A 159 22.66 25.86 22.51
C HIS A 159 21.37 26.29 23.23
N PRO A 160 21.23 27.57 23.62
CA PRO A 160 20.13 28.04 24.46
C PRO A 160 18.74 27.89 23.81
N ASP A 161 18.66 27.91 22.46
CA ASP A 161 17.40 27.79 21.71
C ASP A 161 17.05 26.33 21.43
N VAL A 162 17.83 25.34 21.90
CA VAL A 162 17.62 23.90 21.63
C VAL A 162 16.99 23.22 22.83
N THR A 163 15.97 22.42 22.57
CA THR A 163 15.28 21.57 23.54
C THR A 163 15.07 20.17 22.99
N ASN A 164 14.64 19.22 23.83
CA ASN A 164 14.30 17.83 23.45
C ASN A 164 15.41 17.10 22.67
N PHE A 165 16.67 17.37 22.99
CA PHE A 165 17.81 16.76 22.30
C PHE A 165 17.92 15.26 22.59
N VAL A 166 17.90 14.44 21.54
CA VAL A 166 17.98 12.97 21.59
C VAL A 166 18.96 12.44 20.53
N PRO A 167 20.13 11.92 20.91
CA PRO A 167 21.00 11.21 19.98
C PRO A 167 20.57 9.75 19.81
N VAL A 168 20.42 9.27 18.56
CA VAL A 168 20.08 7.89 18.23
C VAL A 168 21.22 7.26 17.44
N GLU A 169 22.30 6.90 18.13
CA GLU A 169 23.55 6.41 17.53
C GLU A 169 23.45 4.98 17.01
N GLY A 170 22.70 4.12 17.69
CA GLY A 170 22.51 2.71 17.33
C GLY A 170 21.52 2.44 16.20
N ALA A 171 20.97 3.44 15.53
CA ALA A 171 20.10 3.26 14.38
C ALA A 171 20.89 2.80 13.15
N ALA A 172 20.18 2.17 12.19
CA ALA A 172 20.77 1.78 10.89
C ALA A 172 21.31 3.00 10.10
N VAL A 173 20.72 4.16 10.35
CA VAL A 173 21.22 5.49 9.98
C VAL A 173 21.20 6.31 11.25
N PRO A 174 22.37 6.58 11.86
CA PRO A 174 22.46 7.36 13.09
C PRO A 174 22.00 8.81 12.90
N ILE A 175 21.32 9.38 13.90
CA ILE A 175 20.62 10.66 13.79
C ILE A 175 20.64 11.42 15.12
N LEU A 176 20.63 12.75 15.05
CA LEU A 176 20.31 13.64 16.16
C LEU A 176 18.91 14.20 15.94
N THR A 177 18.04 14.06 16.93
CA THR A 177 16.70 14.67 16.91
C THR A 177 16.63 15.72 18.02
N PHE A 178 16.12 16.90 17.70
CA PHE A 178 15.99 18.01 18.64
C PHE A 178 15.01 19.06 18.15
N ASP A 179 14.55 19.92 19.06
CA ASP A 179 13.77 21.11 18.71
C ASP A 179 14.65 22.35 18.78
N TRP A 180 14.70 23.16 17.73
CA TRP A 180 15.40 24.44 17.69
C TRP A 180 14.39 25.57 17.41
N GLU A 181 14.29 26.51 18.36
CA GLU A 181 13.21 27.54 18.35
C GLU A 181 11.81 26.93 18.15
N GLY A 182 11.56 25.72 18.68
CA GLY A 182 10.30 24.98 18.52
C GLY A 182 10.10 24.35 17.13
N VAL A 183 11.12 24.32 16.29
CA VAL A 183 11.14 23.57 15.03
C VAL A 183 11.81 22.22 15.29
N ASN A 184 11.08 21.14 15.07
CA ASN A 184 11.63 19.78 15.18
C ASN A 184 12.57 19.48 14.02
N ILE A 185 13.79 19.03 14.34
CA ILE A 185 14.87 18.79 13.39
C ILE A 185 15.40 17.36 13.56
N ASP A 186 15.51 16.69 12.45
CA ASP A 186 16.22 15.43 12.31
C ASP A 186 17.52 15.66 11.53
N LEU A 187 18.68 15.59 12.22
CA LEU A 187 19.98 15.85 11.62
C LEU A 187 20.78 14.56 11.42
N LEU A 188 21.03 14.24 10.16
CA LEU A 188 21.89 13.14 9.72
C LEU A 188 23.32 13.64 9.44
N PHE A 189 24.28 12.71 9.40
CA PHE A 189 25.66 12.99 9.07
C PHE A 189 26.13 12.18 7.85
N ALA A 190 26.78 12.86 6.90
CA ALA A 190 27.43 12.25 5.75
C ALA A 190 28.88 12.69 5.65
N ARG A 191 29.79 11.71 5.68
CA ARG A 191 31.22 11.90 5.48
C ARG A 191 31.59 11.57 4.05
N LEU A 192 32.00 12.57 3.27
CA LEU A 192 32.47 12.34 1.92
C LEU A 192 33.96 11.92 1.89
N ASN A 193 34.31 11.16 0.88
CA ASN A 193 35.71 10.84 0.58
C ASN A 193 36.35 11.98 -0.24
N ALA A 194 36.26 13.20 0.28
CA ALA A 194 36.81 14.42 -0.31
C ALA A 194 37.47 15.26 0.75
N SER A 195 38.52 16.02 0.39
CA SER A 195 39.25 16.90 1.31
C SER A 195 38.44 18.13 1.72
N THR A 196 37.54 18.61 0.86
CA THR A 196 36.71 19.80 1.10
C THR A 196 35.28 19.58 0.53
N VAL A 197 34.31 20.29 1.09
CA VAL A 197 32.95 20.39 0.56
C VAL A 197 32.72 21.86 0.21
N PRO A 198 32.81 22.23 -1.06
CA PRO A 198 32.70 23.63 -1.47
C PRO A 198 31.25 24.12 -1.38
N PRO A 199 31.03 25.42 -1.25
CA PRO A 199 29.71 26.01 -1.47
C PRO A 199 29.15 25.58 -2.87
N ASN A 200 27.85 25.34 -2.94
CA ASN A 200 27.18 24.84 -4.16
C ASN A 200 27.62 23.43 -4.59
N PHE A 201 28.05 22.62 -3.63
CA PHE A 201 28.33 21.20 -3.87
C PHE A 201 27.13 20.48 -4.50
N ASP A 202 27.34 19.82 -5.66
CA ASP A 202 26.30 19.05 -6.34
C ASP A 202 26.12 17.67 -5.69
N ILE A 203 25.18 17.57 -4.77
CA ILE A 203 24.85 16.33 -4.07
C ILE A 203 24.23 15.27 -5.00
N ASP A 204 23.71 15.67 -6.16
CA ASP A 204 23.01 14.78 -7.08
C ASP A 204 23.96 14.05 -8.04
N ASN A 205 25.21 14.47 -8.13
CA ASN A 205 26.24 13.75 -8.87
C ASN A 205 26.54 12.41 -8.21
N ASP A 206 26.49 11.31 -8.98
CA ASP A 206 26.72 9.96 -8.44
C ASP A 206 28.11 9.77 -7.84
N ALA A 207 29.12 10.54 -8.32
CA ALA A 207 30.49 10.48 -7.79
C ALA A 207 30.62 10.82 -6.30
N VAL A 208 29.62 11.49 -5.69
CA VAL A 208 29.59 11.78 -4.25
C VAL A 208 29.56 10.51 -3.39
N LEU A 209 29.14 9.40 -3.97
CA LEU A 209 29.03 8.09 -3.32
C LEU A 209 30.32 7.27 -3.40
N ASN A 210 31.37 7.77 -4.05
CA ASN A 210 32.60 7.04 -4.23
C ASN A 210 33.35 6.89 -2.90
N GLY A 211 33.53 5.64 -2.44
CA GLY A 211 34.31 5.31 -1.23
C GLY A 211 33.67 5.76 0.08
N VAL A 212 32.36 6.06 0.12
CA VAL A 212 31.63 6.38 1.36
C VAL A 212 31.19 5.13 2.10
N ASP A 213 30.99 5.26 3.42
CA ASP A 213 30.42 4.18 4.24
C ASP A 213 28.91 4.00 4.00
N SER A 214 28.37 2.82 4.38
CA SER A 214 26.96 2.47 4.18
C SER A 214 25.96 3.39 4.90
N ALA A 215 26.32 4.00 6.02
CA ALA A 215 25.45 4.94 6.70
C ALA A 215 25.43 6.30 5.99
N THR A 216 26.58 6.74 5.46
CA THR A 216 26.69 7.93 4.61
C THR A 216 25.90 7.75 3.32
N GLU A 217 26.05 6.60 2.62
CA GLU A 217 25.26 6.26 1.43
C GLU A 217 23.75 6.41 1.68
N LYS A 218 23.24 5.81 2.75
CA LYS A 218 21.83 5.88 3.12
C LYS A 218 21.39 7.29 3.48
N SER A 219 22.24 8.05 4.17
CA SER A 219 21.95 9.45 4.53
C SER A 219 21.84 10.34 3.29
N LEU A 220 22.78 10.22 2.35
CA LEU A 220 22.77 10.98 1.08
C LEU A 220 21.59 10.63 0.16
N ASN A 221 21.02 9.42 0.30
CA ASN A 221 19.90 8.98 -0.52
C ASN A 221 18.63 9.85 -0.31
N GLY A 222 18.44 10.39 0.91
CA GLY A 222 17.28 11.24 1.22
C GLY A 222 17.14 12.46 0.30
N PRO A 223 18.09 13.41 0.32
CA PRO A 223 18.04 14.59 -0.55
C PRO A 223 18.12 14.24 -2.05
N ARG A 224 18.96 13.27 -2.45
CA ARG A 224 19.11 12.84 -3.85
C ARG A 224 17.81 12.29 -4.44
N VAL A 225 17.12 11.42 -3.71
CA VAL A 225 15.80 10.89 -4.11
C VAL A 225 14.78 12.02 -4.19
N THR A 226 14.78 12.93 -3.23
CA THR A 226 13.84 14.06 -3.21
C THR A 226 14.06 15.00 -4.40
N ASN A 227 15.32 15.34 -4.70
CA ASN A 227 15.67 16.20 -5.83
C ASN A 227 15.27 15.56 -7.16
N LEU A 228 15.53 14.25 -7.34
CA LEU A 228 15.21 13.57 -8.59
C LEU A 228 13.69 13.39 -8.78
N ILE A 229 12.93 13.14 -7.71
CA ILE A 229 11.46 13.14 -7.78
C ILE A 229 10.96 14.54 -8.20
N ALA A 230 11.48 15.60 -7.58
CA ALA A 230 11.12 16.97 -7.93
C ALA A 230 11.44 17.27 -9.40
N ALA A 231 12.64 16.92 -9.86
CA ALA A 231 13.05 17.14 -11.25
C ALA A 231 12.17 16.40 -12.26
N LEU A 232 11.81 15.14 -11.99
CA LEU A 232 10.94 14.33 -12.85
C LEU A 232 9.45 14.78 -12.80
N ALA A 233 9.02 15.40 -11.69
CA ALA A 233 7.68 15.98 -11.57
C ALA A 233 7.59 17.40 -12.17
N SER A 234 8.72 18.09 -12.29
CA SER A 234 8.82 19.42 -12.89
C SER A 234 8.55 19.37 -14.41
N GLY A 235 8.53 20.49 -15.05
CA GLY A 235 8.33 20.67 -16.49
C GLY A 235 7.70 22.02 -16.75
N THR A 236 6.55 22.28 -16.13
CA THR A 236 5.96 23.61 -16.00
C THR A 236 5.63 23.86 -14.52
N ASP A 237 5.58 25.12 -14.12
CA ASP A 237 5.22 25.47 -12.75
C ASP A 237 3.84 24.91 -12.36
N GLU A 238 2.87 24.96 -13.27
CA GLU A 238 1.52 24.43 -13.06
C GLU A 238 1.53 22.91 -12.79
N ARG A 239 2.32 22.16 -13.58
CA ARG A 239 2.46 20.71 -13.39
C ARG A 239 3.09 20.38 -12.04
N TYR A 240 4.13 21.14 -11.67
CA TYR A 240 4.77 20.95 -10.37
C TYR A 240 3.80 21.29 -9.21
N GLN A 241 3.02 22.38 -9.30
CA GLN A 241 2.00 22.71 -8.31
C GLN A 241 0.89 21.66 -8.24
N THR A 242 0.50 21.06 -9.36
CA THR A 242 -0.43 19.92 -9.40
C THR A 242 0.15 18.73 -8.64
N PHE A 243 1.41 18.40 -8.88
CA PHE A 243 2.13 17.34 -8.15
C PHE A 243 2.11 17.58 -6.63
N LEU A 244 2.53 18.77 -6.18
CA LEU A 244 2.58 19.12 -4.76
C LEU A 244 1.18 19.04 -4.11
N THR A 245 0.17 19.52 -4.81
CA THR A 245 -1.22 19.51 -4.35
C THR A 245 -1.73 18.09 -4.14
N VAL A 246 -1.53 17.21 -5.13
CA VAL A 246 -2.00 15.83 -5.05
C VAL A 246 -1.20 15.03 -4.01
N VAL A 247 0.10 15.28 -3.85
CA VAL A 247 0.91 14.68 -2.75
C VAL A 247 0.32 15.03 -1.39
N ARG A 248 -0.02 16.30 -1.14
CA ARG A 248 -0.64 16.73 0.14
C ARG A 248 -1.98 16.03 0.37
N LEU A 249 -2.82 15.95 -0.66
CA LEU A 249 -4.11 15.27 -0.60
C LEU A 249 -3.98 13.77 -0.30
N VAL A 250 -3.09 13.08 -1.01
CA VAL A 250 -2.85 11.65 -0.79
C VAL A 250 -2.25 11.38 0.60
N ARG A 251 -1.37 12.26 1.11
CA ARG A 251 -0.89 12.19 2.49
C ARG A 251 -2.02 12.38 3.50
N LYS A 252 -2.87 13.39 3.32
CA LYS A 252 -4.05 13.60 4.16
C LYS A 252 -4.96 12.38 4.16
N TRP A 253 -5.28 11.84 2.98
CA TRP A 253 -6.05 10.61 2.84
C TRP A 253 -5.40 9.44 3.60
N ALA A 254 -4.13 9.17 3.37
CA ALA A 254 -3.42 8.08 4.02
C ALA A 254 -3.39 8.22 5.56
N LYS A 255 -3.18 9.43 6.08
CA LYS A 255 -3.20 9.71 7.52
C LYS A 255 -4.60 9.53 8.12
N SER A 256 -5.64 10.03 7.45
CA SER A 256 -7.05 9.88 7.88
C SER A 256 -7.50 8.42 7.87
N ARG A 257 -7.02 7.65 6.90
CA ARG A 257 -7.38 6.24 6.75
C ARG A 257 -6.49 5.27 7.55
N GLY A 258 -5.49 5.76 8.28
CA GLY A 258 -4.55 4.93 9.05
C GLY A 258 -3.63 4.09 8.17
N LEU A 259 -3.16 4.66 7.05
CA LEU A 259 -2.30 4.00 6.05
C LEU A 259 -0.94 4.68 5.89
N TYR A 260 -0.54 5.51 6.87
CA TYR A 260 0.68 6.29 6.80
C TYR A 260 1.64 5.87 7.91
N SER A 261 2.48 4.89 7.66
CA SER A 261 3.61 4.49 8.50
C SER A 261 4.44 3.40 7.83
N ASN A 262 5.64 3.73 7.36
CA ASN A 262 6.54 2.73 6.77
C ASN A 262 6.94 1.66 7.81
N LYS A 263 7.22 2.04 9.06
CA LYS A 263 7.57 1.11 10.15
C LYS A 263 6.52 0.00 10.32
N MET A 264 5.25 0.32 10.12
CA MET A 264 4.12 -0.60 10.31
C MET A 264 3.65 -1.30 9.03
N GLY A 265 4.40 -1.14 7.93
CA GLY A 265 4.14 -1.83 6.67
C GLY A 265 3.16 -1.11 5.74
N TYR A 266 2.90 0.18 5.96
CA TYR A 266 2.17 1.05 5.04
C TYR A 266 3.11 1.95 4.25
N TRP A 267 2.55 2.81 3.42
CA TRP A 267 3.34 3.78 2.70
C TRP A 267 3.81 4.92 3.61
N GLY A 268 5.07 5.33 3.42
CA GLY A 268 5.61 6.55 3.98
C GLY A 268 5.58 7.70 2.98
N GLY A 269 6.15 8.84 3.35
CA GLY A 269 6.17 10.05 2.52
C GLY A 269 6.82 9.83 1.16
N VAL A 270 7.97 9.18 1.10
CA VAL A 270 8.68 8.91 -0.17
C VAL A 270 7.87 8.01 -1.10
N ASN A 271 7.14 7.03 -0.56
CA ASN A 271 6.31 6.14 -1.37
C ASN A 271 5.15 6.88 -2.03
N ILE A 272 4.50 7.80 -1.28
CA ILE A 272 3.44 8.65 -1.82
C ILE A 272 4.01 9.59 -2.89
N ASN A 273 5.19 10.18 -2.66
CA ASN A 273 5.84 11.05 -3.63
C ASN A 273 6.13 10.31 -4.94
N ILE A 274 6.71 9.11 -4.87
CA ILE A 274 6.97 8.25 -6.04
C ILE A 274 5.64 7.87 -6.73
N ALA A 275 4.64 7.48 -5.97
CA ALA A 275 3.35 7.06 -6.52
C ALA A 275 2.64 8.19 -7.28
N VAL A 276 2.59 9.39 -6.69
CA VAL A 276 1.96 10.56 -7.34
C VAL A 276 2.78 11.03 -8.55
N ALA A 277 4.12 11.04 -8.44
CA ALA A 277 4.99 11.39 -9.55
C ALA A 277 4.82 10.43 -10.75
N LEU A 278 4.68 9.12 -10.48
CA LEU A 278 4.37 8.14 -11.53
C LEU A 278 3.05 8.47 -12.23
N VAL A 279 1.98 8.74 -11.47
CA VAL A 279 0.68 9.05 -12.06
C VAL A 279 0.75 10.36 -12.86
N LEU A 280 1.52 11.35 -12.40
CA LEU A 280 1.77 12.57 -13.16
C LEU A 280 2.53 12.30 -14.47
N GLN A 281 3.50 11.38 -14.48
CA GLN A 281 4.18 10.97 -15.73
C GLN A 281 3.22 10.29 -16.70
N LEU A 282 2.26 9.51 -16.18
CA LEU A 282 1.24 8.85 -17.00
C LEU A 282 0.20 9.84 -17.55
N TYR A 283 -0.11 10.91 -16.80
CA TYR A 283 -1.15 11.92 -17.11
C TYR A 283 -0.62 13.34 -16.87
N PRO A 284 0.34 13.84 -17.67
CA PRO A 284 1.12 15.05 -17.37
C PRO A 284 0.31 16.36 -17.40
N ASN A 285 -0.84 16.39 -18.05
CA ASN A 285 -1.68 17.57 -18.22
C ASN A 285 -2.99 17.50 -17.42
N ALA A 286 -3.14 16.50 -16.54
CA ALA A 286 -4.30 16.38 -15.68
C ALA A 286 -4.30 17.46 -14.58
N CYS A 287 -5.44 18.11 -14.33
CA CYS A 287 -5.62 18.98 -13.17
C CYS A 287 -5.62 18.19 -11.86
N PRO A 288 -5.44 18.83 -10.69
CA PRO A 288 -5.34 18.12 -9.40
C PRO A 288 -6.48 17.14 -9.12
N ALA A 289 -7.74 17.48 -9.39
CA ALA A 289 -8.89 16.60 -9.17
C ALA A 289 -8.86 15.36 -10.08
N SER A 290 -8.54 15.56 -11.35
CA SER A 290 -8.39 14.45 -12.32
C SER A 290 -7.18 13.59 -11.99
N LEU A 291 -6.05 14.19 -11.62
CA LEU A 291 -4.86 13.43 -11.20
C LEU A 291 -5.13 12.59 -9.95
N LEU A 292 -5.86 13.11 -8.95
CA LEU A 292 -6.26 12.38 -7.76
C LEU A 292 -7.19 11.18 -8.11
N ARG A 293 -8.13 11.37 -9.03
CA ARG A 293 -8.99 10.29 -9.54
C ARG A 293 -8.16 9.22 -10.26
N LYS A 294 -7.22 9.63 -11.12
CA LYS A 294 -6.27 8.74 -11.81
C LYS A 294 -5.34 8.02 -10.84
N PHE A 295 -4.92 8.66 -9.74
CA PHE A 295 -4.12 8.02 -8.71
C PHE A 295 -4.82 6.78 -8.13
N PHE A 296 -6.05 6.90 -7.71
CA PHE A 296 -6.81 5.77 -7.19
C PHE A 296 -7.09 4.71 -8.26
N LEU A 297 -7.37 5.11 -9.49
CA LEU A 297 -7.56 4.18 -10.60
C LEU A 297 -6.31 3.36 -10.89
N VAL A 298 -5.15 4.00 -10.97
CA VAL A 298 -3.87 3.33 -11.25
C VAL A 298 -3.54 2.33 -10.16
N PHE A 299 -3.61 2.72 -8.87
CA PHE A 299 -3.20 1.82 -7.78
C PHE A 299 -4.26 0.77 -7.41
N LYS A 300 -5.53 1.00 -7.68
CA LYS A 300 -6.57 -0.04 -7.66
C LYS A 300 -6.29 -1.14 -8.68
N SER A 301 -5.78 -0.75 -9.87
CA SER A 301 -5.54 -1.67 -10.99
C SER A 301 -4.09 -2.16 -11.08
N TRP A 302 -3.20 -1.69 -10.18
CA TRP A 302 -1.79 -2.03 -10.24
C TRP A 302 -1.55 -3.50 -9.91
N ARG A 303 -0.90 -4.21 -10.81
CA ARG A 303 -0.58 -5.63 -10.60
C ARG A 303 0.70 -5.80 -9.81
N TRP A 304 0.56 -5.93 -8.51
CA TRP A 304 1.68 -6.29 -7.64
C TRP A 304 2.13 -7.74 -7.87
N PRO A 305 3.45 -8.03 -7.75
CA PRO A 305 4.54 -7.18 -7.36
C PRO A 305 5.30 -6.53 -8.55
N ASN A 306 4.64 -6.09 -9.61
CA ASN A 306 5.32 -5.26 -10.60
C ASN A 306 5.90 -4.02 -9.90
N PRO A 307 7.18 -3.66 -10.14
CA PRO A 307 7.78 -2.54 -9.45
C PRO A 307 7.19 -1.21 -9.93
N VAL A 308 6.96 -0.31 -8.99
CA VAL A 308 6.70 1.10 -9.27
C VAL A 308 8.04 1.81 -9.41
N MET A 309 8.29 2.42 -10.56
CA MET A 309 9.54 3.09 -10.91
C MET A 309 9.26 4.37 -11.69
N LEU A 310 9.87 5.47 -11.30
CA LEU A 310 9.81 6.74 -12.05
C LEU A 310 10.77 6.73 -13.26
N THR A 311 11.91 6.10 -13.08
CA THR A 311 12.95 5.90 -14.10
C THR A 311 13.53 4.49 -13.98
N LYS A 312 14.20 4.02 -14.98
CA LYS A 312 14.93 2.76 -14.89
C LYS A 312 16.07 2.87 -13.88
N PRO A 313 16.29 1.83 -13.06
CA PRO A 313 17.48 1.78 -12.23
C PRO A 313 18.74 1.97 -13.06
N HIS A 314 19.58 2.88 -12.63
CA HIS A 314 20.88 3.19 -13.20
C HIS A 314 21.97 2.60 -12.33
N ASP A 315 23.03 2.09 -12.94
CA ASP A 315 24.25 1.68 -12.25
C ASP A 315 25.37 2.67 -12.63
N ALA A 316 25.92 3.34 -11.63
CA ALA A 316 27.03 4.27 -11.80
C ALA A 316 28.41 3.57 -11.70
N GLU A 317 28.44 2.23 -11.66
CA GLU A 317 29.65 1.40 -11.60
C GLU A 317 30.55 1.69 -10.36
N LEU A 318 29.97 2.21 -9.28
CA LEU A 318 30.67 2.46 -8.03
C LEU A 318 30.64 1.25 -7.06
N GLY A 319 30.13 0.09 -7.53
CA GLY A 319 30.07 -1.14 -6.73
C GLY A 319 28.97 -1.17 -5.66
N LEU A 320 28.06 -0.19 -5.62
CA LEU A 320 26.93 -0.20 -4.70
C LEU A 320 25.78 -1.06 -5.24
N PRO A 321 25.02 -1.76 -4.36
CA PRO A 321 23.99 -2.69 -4.80
C PRO A 321 22.77 -1.95 -5.39
N VAL A 322 22.56 -2.08 -6.68
CA VAL A 322 21.36 -1.56 -7.36
C VAL A 322 20.25 -2.60 -7.33
N TRP A 323 19.01 -2.17 -7.07
CA TRP A 323 17.86 -3.05 -7.09
C TRP A 323 17.68 -3.74 -8.43
N ASN A 324 17.62 -5.06 -8.40
CA ASN A 324 17.41 -5.89 -9.58
C ASN A 324 16.28 -6.89 -9.31
N ALA A 325 15.31 -6.93 -10.21
CA ALA A 325 14.16 -7.82 -10.14
C ALA A 325 14.52 -9.31 -10.10
N LEU A 326 15.70 -9.68 -10.65
CA LEU A 326 16.16 -11.07 -10.75
C LEU A 326 16.78 -11.62 -9.47
N GLN A 327 17.20 -10.76 -8.57
CA GLN A 327 17.73 -11.23 -7.30
C GLN A 327 16.67 -12.00 -6.51
N ALA A 328 17.01 -13.20 -6.04
CA ALA A 328 16.11 -14.08 -5.29
C ALA A 328 15.49 -13.39 -4.05
N SER A 329 16.21 -12.48 -3.39
CA SER A 329 15.71 -11.66 -2.30
C SER A 329 14.61 -10.69 -2.77
N ASN A 330 14.80 -10.07 -3.93
CA ASN A 330 13.87 -9.07 -4.49
C ASN A 330 12.61 -9.72 -5.09
N MET A 331 12.75 -10.96 -5.59
CA MET A 331 11.61 -11.74 -6.09
C MET A 331 10.55 -12.02 -5.03
N ARG A 332 10.91 -12.00 -3.75
CA ARG A 332 10.00 -12.22 -2.62
C ARG A 332 9.31 -10.94 -2.12
N GLN A 333 9.69 -9.78 -2.65
CA GLN A 333 9.09 -8.51 -2.27
C GLN A 333 7.65 -8.41 -2.78
N VAL A 334 6.75 -7.95 -1.91
CA VAL A 334 5.31 -8.00 -2.16
C VAL A 334 4.84 -6.84 -3.04
N ALA A 335 5.36 -5.64 -2.78
CA ALA A 335 4.93 -4.42 -3.45
C ALA A 335 6.11 -3.46 -3.65
N PRO A 336 7.09 -3.77 -4.53
CA PRO A 336 8.31 -2.98 -4.66
C PRO A 336 8.03 -1.59 -5.25
N MET A 337 8.53 -0.55 -4.57
CA MET A 337 8.62 0.83 -5.02
C MET A 337 10.07 1.27 -5.02
N ILE A 338 10.61 1.53 -6.19
CA ILE A 338 12.04 1.72 -6.38
C ILE A 338 12.37 3.21 -6.36
N THR A 339 13.34 3.59 -5.52
CA THR A 339 13.85 4.96 -5.50
C THR A 339 14.54 5.29 -6.82
N PRO A 340 14.37 6.50 -7.35
CA PRO A 340 14.89 6.84 -8.69
C PRO A 340 16.38 7.19 -8.69
N ALA A 341 16.95 7.59 -7.55
CA ALA A 341 18.37 7.95 -7.43
C ALA A 341 19.25 6.70 -7.26
N TYR A 342 20.50 6.79 -7.72
CA TYR A 342 21.51 5.75 -7.50
C TYR A 342 22.04 5.80 -6.05
N PRO A 343 22.21 4.65 -5.38
CA PRO A 343 21.81 3.33 -5.80
C PRO A 343 20.29 3.14 -5.62
N ALA A 344 19.64 2.67 -6.69
CA ALA A 344 18.20 2.44 -6.65
C ALA A 344 17.86 1.28 -5.70
N MET A 345 16.92 1.51 -4.77
CA MET A 345 16.53 0.53 -3.77
C MET A 345 15.01 0.46 -3.58
N ASN A 346 14.51 -0.65 -3.05
CA ASN A 346 13.10 -0.75 -2.71
C ASN A 346 12.79 -0.02 -1.40
N SER A 347 11.96 1.01 -1.46
CA SER A 347 11.51 1.81 -0.31
C SER A 347 10.34 1.19 0.47
N THR A 348 9.76 0.09 -0.02
CA THR A 348 8.58 -0.58 0.57
C THR A 348 8.88 -2.00 1.07
N LEU A 349 10.07 -2.26 1.54
CA LEU A 349 10.46 -3.56 2.13
C LEU A 349 9.59 -3.97 3.32
N SER A 350 8.97 -3.01 3.98
CA SER A 350 8.10 -3.23 5.13
C SER A 350 6.70 -3.72 4.76
N VAL A 351 6.27 -3.55 3.51
CA VAL A 351 4.92 -3.93 3.07
C VAL A 351 4.78 -5.45 3.04
N SER A 352 3.80 -5.98 3.75
CA SER A 352 3.42 -7.39 3.79
C SER A 352 2.17 -7.65 2.91
N ARG A 353 1.81 -8.92 2.71
CA ARG A 353 0.56 -9.28 2.02
C ARG A 353 -0.66 -8.71 2.73
N GLN A 354 -0.66 -8.74 4.07
CA GLN A 354 -1.76 -8.23 4.90
C GLN A 354 -1.93 -6.71 4.74
N THR A 355 -0.82 -5.96 4.81
CA THR A 355 -0.88 -4.49 4.64
C THR A 355 -1.15 -4.10 3.18
N LEU A 356 -0.68 -4.88 2.21
CA LEU A 356 -1.02 -4.66 0.80
C LEU A 356 -2.51 -4.87 0.54
N GLN A 357 -3.12 -5.90 1.12
CA GLN A 357 -4.57 -6.10 1.04
C GLN A 357 -5.34 -4.88 1.57
N ILE A 358 -4.94 -4.34 2.73
CA ILE A 358 -5.57 -3.15 3.31
C ILE A 358 -5.39 -1.93 2.39
N LEU A 359 -4.18 -1.72 1.85
CA LEU A 359 -3.90 -0.64 0.90
C LEU A 359 -4.77 -0.76 -0.35
N HIS A 360 -4.87 -1.97 -0.91
CA HIS A 360 -5.68 -2.21 -2.10
C HIS A 360 -7.18 -1.96 -1.87
N GLU A 361 -7.74 -2.45 -0.76
CA GLU A 361 -9.12 -2.17 -0.37
C GLU A 361 -9.40 -0.66 -0.27
N GLU A 362 -8.45 0.10 0.28
CA GLU A 362 -8.58 1.55 0.41
C GLU A 362 -8.34 2.30 -0.92
N PHE A 363 -7.52 1.79 -1.83
CA PHE A 363 -7.46 2.30 -3.21
C PHE A 363 -8.78 2.08 -3.95
N CYS A 364 -9.38 0.90 -3.81
CA CYS A 364 -10.70 0.61 -4.37
C CYS A 364 -11.77 1.55 -3.78
N ARG A 365 -11.78 1.75 -2.45
CA ARG A 365 -12.69 2.70 -1.81
C ARG A 365 -12.48 4.13 -2.34
N GLY A 366 -11.23 4.60 -2.35
CA GLY A 366 -10.88 5.94 -2.83
C GLY A 366 -11.33 6.16 -4.27
N HIS A 367 -11.07 5.19 -5.15
CA HIS A 367 -11.55 5.23 -6.53
C HIS A 367 -13.08 5.31 -6.60
N ASN A 368 -13.79 4.43 -5.90
CA ASN A 368 -15.26 4.39 -5.96
C ASN A 368 -15.88 5.70 -5.45
N VAL A 369 -15.30 6.30 -4.40
CA VAL A 369 -15.75 7.59 -3.86
C VAL A 369 -15.53 8.71 -4.89
N VAL A 370 -14.30 8.87 -5.39
CA VAL A 370 -13.97 9.99 -6.30
C VAL A 370 -14.65 9.82 -7.66
N ASP A 371 -14.75 8.60 -8.17
CA ASP A 371 -15.40 8.34 -9.46
C ASP A 371 -16.91 8.56 -9.39
N LYS A 372 -17.56 8.12 -8.31
CA LYS A 372 -18.96 8.43 -8.05
C LYS A 372 -19.17 9.94 -7.91
N LEU A 373 -18.33 10.61 -7.11
CA LEU A 373 -18.39 12.06 -6.91
C LEU A 373 -18.28 12.81 -8.24
N TYR A 374 -17.34 12.44 -9.10
CA TYR A 374 -17.19 13.03 -10.42
C TYR A 374 -18.40 12.79 -11.33
N LYS A 375 -18.94 11.56 -11.34
CA LYS A 375 -20.13 11.20 -12.12
C LYS A 375 -21.37 11.97 -11.67
N ASP A 376 -21.56 12.08 -10.36
CA ASP A 376 -22.71 12.79 -9.80
C ASP A 376 -22.57 14.31 -10.04
N PHE A 377 -21.36 14.87 -9.89
CA PHE A 377 -21.07 16.27 -10.24
C PHE A 377 -21.33 16.56 -11.71
N SER A 378 -20.96 15.65 -12.62
CA SER A 378 -21.17 15.83 -14.07
C SER A 378 -22.64 15.79 -14.48
N LYS A 379 -23.55 15.27 -13.65
CA LYS A 379 -25.00 15.28 -13.90
C LYS A 379 -25.67 16.63 -13.57
N GLY A 380 -25.04 17.44 -12.76
CA GLY A 380 -25.46 18.82 -12.48
C GLY A 380 -26.48 19.02 -11.35
N ASP A 381 -27.25 17.98 -11.00
CA ASP A 381 -28.42 18.13 -10.11
C ASP A 381 -28.30 17.41 -8.75
N VAL A 382 -27.12 16.87 -8.42
CA VAL A 382 -26.93 16.00 -7.26
C VAL A 382 -26.40 16.72 -6.02
N PHE A 383 -25.72 17.84 -6.21
CA PHE A 383 -25.10 18.59 -5.11
C PHE A 383 -25.64 20.01 -5.03
N ASP A 384 -25.85 20.48 -3.82
CA ASP A 384 -26.16 21.89 -3.57
C ASP A 384 -24.97 22.77 -3.91
N LYS A 385 -25.25 24.00 -4.38
CA LYS A 385 -24.23 24.97 -4.76
C LYS A 385 -23.30 25.29 -3.59
N GLU A 386 -23.83 25.37 -2.38
CA GLU A 386 -23.10 25.65 -1.15
C GLU A 386 -22.10 24.51 -0.84
N ASP A 387 -22.47 23.24 -1.02
CA ASP A 387 -21.61 22.07 -0.82
C ASP A 387 -20.45 22.02 -1.82
N ILE A 388 -20.69 22.46 -3.06
CA ILE A 388 -19.65 22.58 -4.09
C ILE A 388 -18.69 23.73 -3.74
N GLU A 389 -19.22 24.91 -3.39
CA GLU A 389 -18.43 26.10 -3.06
C GLU A 389 -17.64 25.96 -1.76
N SER A 390 -18.15 25.21 -0.77
CA SER A 390 -17.43 24.87 0.47
C SER A 390 -16.46 23.71 0.30
N GLY A 391 -16.61 22.90 -0.74
CA GLY A 391 -15.87 21.68 -0.97
C GLY A 391 -16.27 20.48 -0.07
N GLU A 392 -17.41 20.60 0.63
CA GLU A 392 -17.94 19.55 1.53
C GLU A 392 -18.13 18.20 0.84
N ILE A 393 -18.42 18.22 -0.48
CA ILE A 393 -18.54 17.02 -1.31
C ILE A 393 -17.33 16.08 -1.22
N TRP A 394 -16.14 16.59 -0.86
CA TRP A 394 -14.91 15.81 -0.74
C TRP A 394 -14.71 15.13 0.62
N LYS A 395 -15.53 15.47 1.63
CA LYS A 395 -15.40 14.94 3.01
C LYS A 395 -15.36 13.42 3.07
N GLU A 396 -16.17 12.73 2.25
CA GLU A 396 -16.25 11.27 2.28
C GLU A 396 -14.91 10.62 1.88
N LEU A 397 -14.14 11.21 0.96
CA LEU A 397 -12.82 10.69 0.61
C LEU A 397 -11.88 10.67 1.82
N PHE A 398 -11.88 11.77 2.58
CA PHE A 398 -10.94 12.00 3.70
C PHE A 398 -11.51 11.59 5.07
N ARG A 399 -12.68 11.00 5.08
CA ARG A 399 -13.32 10.49 6.28
C ARG A 399 -12.38 9.60 7.09
N PRO A 400 -12.37 9.72 8.43
CA PRO A 400 -11.58 8.84 9.30
C PRO A 400 -11.82 7.35 9.05
N SER A 401 -10.79 6.53 9.28
CA SER A 401 -10.86 5.09 9.09
C SER A 401 -11.90 4.44 9.98
N ASP A 402 -12.59 3.43 9.46
CA ASP A 402 -13.50 2.58 10.21
C ASP A 402 -12.77 1.50 11.04
N PHE A 403 -11.46 1.65 11.30
CA PHE A 403 -10.65 0.65 11.98
C PHE A 403 -11.30 0.16 13.29
N PHE A 404 -11.67 1.07 14.22
CA PHE A 404 -12.22 0.70 15.52
C PHE A 404 -13.68 0.24 15.51
N ILE A 405 -14.31 0.21 14.34
CA ILE A 405 -15.67 -0.33 14.16
C ILE A 405 -15.74 -1.44 13.12
N GLY A 406 -14.67 -1.63 12.31
CA GLY A 406 -14.62 -2.57 11.19
C GLY A 406 -14.29 -4.01 11.57
N TYR A 407 -13.59 -4.22 12.68
CA TYR A 407 -13.20 -5.55 13.12
C TYR A 407 -14.11 -6.07 14.26
N PRO A 408 -14.32 -7.39 14.33
CA PRO A 408 -15.03 -8.00 15.48
C PRO A 408 -14.14 -8.08 16.72
N HIS A 409 -12.82 -8.27 16.55
CA HIS A 409 -11.85 -8.48 17.62
C HIS A 409 -10.65 -7.56 17.49
N TYR A 410 -10.10 -7.18 18.64
CA TYR A 410 -8.90 -6.35 18.75
C TYR A 410 -7.95 -6.94 19.78
N LEU A 411 -6.66 -6.80 19.53
CA LEU A 411 -5.59 -7.03 20.49
C LEU A 411 -4.95 -5.68 20.78
N SER A 412 -4.90 -5.28 22.04
CA SER A 412 -4.04 -4.18 22.48
C SER A 412 -2.73 -4.70 23.04
N LEU A 413 -1.68 -3.92 22.87
CA LEU A 413 -0.38 -4.11 23.50
C LEU A 413 -0.08 -2.84 24.28
N CYS A 414 -0.26 -2.93 25.61
CA CYS A 414 0.05 -1.84 26.52
C CYS A 414 1.51 -1.98 26.96
N ILE A 415 2.33 -1.02 26.54
CA ILE A 415 3.77 -0.95 26.80
C ILE A 415 3.94 -0.06 28.02
N VAL A 416 4.64 -0.54 29.03
CA VAL A 416 4.87 0.18 30.30
C VAL A 416 6.35 0.29 30.61
N GLY A 417 6.74 1.39 31.25
CA GLY A 417 8.11 1.63 31.71
C GLY A 417 8.12 2.35 33.05
N PRO A 418 9.22 2.27 33.82
CA PRO A 418 9.35 2.91 35.14
C PRO A 418 9.45 4.43 35.04
N SER A 419 10.03 4.96 33.96
CA SER A 419 10.14 6.39 33.66
C SER A 419 9.57 6.70 32.27
N GLN A 420 9.36 7.96 31.96
CA GLN A 420 8.90 8.42 30.64
C GLN A 420 9.93 8.11 29.54
N SER A 421 11.20 8.34 29.82
CA SER A 421 12.30 8.04 28.88
C SER A 421 12.39 6.54 28.59
N ASP A 422 12.32 5.71 29.65
CA ASP A 422 12.38 4.26 29.50
C ASP A 422 11.17 3.72 28.73
N ALA A 423 9.98 4.21 29.05
CA ALA A 423 8.76 3.83 28.36
C ALA A 423 8.78 4.21 26.87
N GLN A 424 9.30 5.39 26.53
CA GLN A 424 9.47 5.84 25.15
C GLN A 424 10.50 5.01 24.39
N ALA A 425 11.67 4.76 24.97
CA ALA A 425 12.71 3.93 24.36
C ALA A 425 12.19 2.49 24.13
N TRP A 426 11.54 1.92 25.15
CA TRP A 426 10.93 0.60 25.08
C TRP A 426 9.81 0.53 24.03
N ALA A 427 8.92 1.51 24.01
CA ALA A 427 7.84 1.58 23.02
C ALA A 427 8.39 1.73 21.59
N GLY A 428 9.41 2.52 21.37
CA GLY A 428 10.09 2.66 20.08
C GLY A 428 10.69 1.33 19.59
N PHE A 429 11.28 0.56 20.51
CA PHE A 429 11.79 -0.77 20.19
C PHE A 429 10.66 -1.75 19.86
N VAL A 430 9.60 -1.83 20.67
CA VAL A 430 8.42 -2.68 20.43
C VAL A 430 7.78 -2.30 19.10
N GLU A 431 7.54 -1.00 18.85
CA GLU A 431 6.97 -0.47 17.61
C GLU A 431 7.70 -1.01 16.38
N SER A 432 9.01 -1.01 16.38
CA SER A 432 9.82 -1.50 15.27
C SER A 432 9.62 -2.99 14.95
N ARG A 433 9.03 -3.77 15.88
CA ARG A 433 8.80 -5.22 15.78
C ARG A 433 7.33 -5.59 15.62
N LEU A 434 6.39 -4.65 15.83
CA LEU A 434 4.95 -4.91 15.68
C LEU A 434 4.60 -5.49 14.30
N ARG A 435 5.28 -5.04 13.25
CA ARG A 435 5.09 -5.58 11.92
C ARG A 435 5.38 -7.09 11.84
N LYS A 436 6.45 -7.56 12.50
CA LYS A 436 6.76 -9.00 12.56
C LYS A 436 5.69 -9.77 13.33
N LEU A 437 5.20 -9.22 14.43
CA LEU A 437 4.09 -9.83 15.17
C LEU A 437 2.87 -9.99 14.26
N VAL A 438 2.46 -8.92 13.56
CA VAL A 438 1.25 -8.93 12.73
C VAL A 438 1.40 -9.80 11.49
N SER A 439 2.50 -9.67 10.73
CA SER A 439 2.64 -10.37 9.45
C SER A 439 3.13 -11.81 9.60
N ASP A 440 4.13 -12.04 10.46
CA ASP A 440 4.84 -13.33 10.50
C ASP A 440 4.29 -14.24 11.59
N MET A 441 3.95 -13.71 12.77
CA MET A 441 3.51 -14.52 13.89
C MET A 441 1.99 -14.73 13.91
N LEU A 442 1.20 -13.66 13.80
CA LEU A 442 -0.26 -13.77 13.81
C LEU A 442 -0.84 -14.06 12.42
N GLY A 443 -0.50 -13.26 11.42
CA GLY A 443 -1.12 -13.32 10.10
C GLY A 443 -0.75 -14.54 9.26
N ARG A 444 0.41 -15.17 9.52
CA ARG A 444 0.84 -16.38 8.82
C ARG A 444 0.45 -17.66 9.57
N SER A 445 0.47 -17.62 10.91
CA SER A 445 0.32 -18.82 11.74
C SER A 445 -1.12 -19.10 12.19
N LEU A 446 -1.98 -18.08 12.17
CA LEU A 446 -3.36 -18.20 12.67
C LEU A 446 -4.38 -18.15 11.53
N PRO A 447 -5.53 -18.79 11.67
CA PRO A 447 -6.60 -18.75 10.69
C PRO A 447 -7.34 -17.41 10.73
N LEU A 448 -6.68 -16.36 10.25
CA LEU A 448 -7.22 -15.02 10.17
C LEU A 448 -7.55 -14.68 8.73
N SER A 449 -8.77 -14.22 8.47
CA SER A 449 -9.18 -13.72 7.14
C SER A 449 -8.70 -12.29 6.92
N LYS A 450 -8.50 -11.51 7.99
CA LYS A 450 -7.99 -10.15 7.94
C LYS A 450 -7.32 -9.77 9.25
N ILE A 451 -6.19 -9.06 9.16
CA ILE A 451 -5.48 -8.48 10.29
C ILE A 451 -4.91 -7.12 9.92
N GLN A 452 -5.02 -6.16 10.81
CA GLN A 452 -4.54 -4.79 10.60
C GLN A 452 -3.95 -4.22 11.87
N LEU A 453 -2.78 -3.61 11.77
CA LEU A 453 -2.16 -2.81 12.80
C LEU A 453 -2.60 -1.35 12.64
N TRP A 454 -3.05 -0.71 13.72
CA TRP A 454 -3.31 0.72 13.73
C TRP A 454 -2.01 1.49 13.86
N PRO A 455 -1.69 2.45 12.96
CA PRO A 455 -0.35 3.04 12.90
C PRO A 455 -0.11 4.17 13.92
N LYS A 456 -1.08 4.49 14.76
CA LYS A 456 -0.93 5.52 15.79
C LYS A 456 -0.92 4.88 17.18
N LYS A 457 -0.03 5.40 18.04
CA LYS A 457 0.01 5.07 19.46
C LYS A 457 -1.05 5.84 20.24
N PHE A 458 -1.40 5.33 21.40
CA PHE A 458 -2.23 6.00 22.41
C PHE A 458 -1.42 6.13 23.69
N ASP A 459 -1.28 7.33 24.19
CA ASP A 459 -0.59 7.61 25.46
C ASP A 459 -1.58 7.33 26.62
N ALA A 460 -1.88 6.05 26.82
CA ALA A 460 -2.85 5.58 27.82
C ALA A 460 -2.59 4.13 28.19
N CYS A 461 -2.86 3.80 29.45
CA CYS A 461 -2.82 2.44 29.97
C CYS A 461 -4.13 1.69 29.69
N VAL A 462 -4.05 0.67 28.83
CA VAL A 462 -5.20 -0.19 28.49
C VAL A 462 -4.87 -1.64 28.85
N ALA A 463 -4.54 -1.87 30.13
CA ALA A 463 -4.23 -3.20 30.67
C ALA A 463 -5.37 -3.74 31.56
N ASP A 464 -5.51 -5.08 31.65
CA ASP A 464 -6.51 -5.71 32.53
C ASP A 464 -6.19 -5.55 33.99
N ARG A 465 -4.91 -5.62 34.33
CA ARG A 465 -4.45 -5.67 35.73
C ARG A 465 -3.70 -4.38 36.09
N THR A 466 -4.38 -3.25 35.90
CA THR A 466 -3.79 -1.94 36.25
C THR A 466 -3.44 -1.80 37.71
N SER A 467 -4.10 -2.57 38.61
CA SER A 467 -3.83 -2.62 40.06
C SER A 467 -2.42 -3.16 40.39
N LEU A 468 -1.83 -3.96 39.51
CA LEU A 468 -0.48 -4.50 39.67
C LEU A 468 0.62 -3.54 39.16
N LEU A 469 0.25 -2.47 38.48
CA LEU A 469 1.17 -1.48 37.96
C LEU A 469 1.38 -0.34 38.95
N THR A 470 2.63 0.14 39.03
CA THR A 470 2.94 1.36 39.78
C THR A 470 2.24 2.56 39.14
N HIS A 471 2.15 3.66 39.90
CA HIS A 471 1.60 4.91 39.36
C HIS A 471 2.44 5.42 38.15
N ALA A 472 3.76 5.34 38.25
CA ALA A 472 4.68 5.72 37.18
C ALA A 472 4.49 4.88 35.92
N GLN A 473 4.37 3.57 36.04
CA GLN A 473 4.10 2.69 34.89
C GLN A 473 2.77 3.00 34.20
N ARG A 474 1.73 3.34 34.97
CA ARG A 474 0.42 3.75 34.39
C ARG A 474 0.51 5.09 33.69
N ALA A 475 1.21 6.06 34.29
CA ALA A 475 1.39 7.40 33.72
C ALA A 475 2.21 7.37 32.42
N ASN A 476 3.22 6.50 32.35
CA ASN A 476 4.17 6.40 31.23
C ASN A 476 3.81 5.28 30.24
N SER A 477 2.54 4.84 30.18
CA SER A 477 2.15 3.74 29.32
C SER A 477 1.76 4.20 27.91
N ILE A 478 2.12 3.37 26.92
CA ILE A 478 1.82 3.59 25.50
C ILE A 478 1.12 2.34 24.97
N THR A 479 -0.03 2.50 24.31
CA THR A 479 -0.82 1.36 23.79
C THR A 479 -0.94 1.39 22.28
N TYR A 480 -0.74 0.23 21.63
CA TYR A 480 -1.02 -0.02 20.21
C TYR A 480 -2.19 -0.99 20.07
N PHE A 481 -2.92 -0.89 18.94
CA PHE A 481 -4.07 -1.75 18.66
C PHE A 481 -3.89 -2.50 17.33
N ILE A 482 -4.29 -3.78 17.35
CA ILE A 482 -4.35 -4.65 16.19
C ILE A 482 -5.80 -5.15 16.07
N GLY A 483 -6.45 -4.84 14.96
CA GLY A 483 -7.78 -5.36 14.64
C GLY A 483 -7.67 -6.63 13.81
N PHE A 484 -8.50 -7.65 14.08
CA PHE A 484 -8.47 -8.88 13.31
C PHE A 484 -9.85 -9.52 13.15
N ARG A 485 -9.97 -10.30 12.09
CA ARG A 485 -11.15 -11.12 11.80
C ARG A 485 -10.71 -12.57 11.63
N VAL A 486 -11.35 -13.45 12.38
CA VAL A 486 -11.09 -14.88 12.35
C VAL A 486 -11.76 -15.48 11.11
N ASP A 487 -11.08 -16.40 10.46
CA ASP A 487 -11.64 -17.25 9.42
C ASP A 487 -12.41 -18.40 10.07
N THR A 488 -13.71 -18.25 10.16
CA THR A 488 -14.59 -19.21 10.83
C THR A 488 -14.62 -20.57 10.12
N LEU A 489 -14.38 -20.61 8.82
CA LEU A 489 -14.34 -21.87 8.05
C LEU A 489 -13.09 -22.68 8.41
N ARG A 490 -11.96 -22.03 8.60
CA ARG A 490 -10.70 -22.69 9.01
C ARG A 490 -10.72 -23.07 10.50
N MET A 491 -11.46 -22.34 11.32
CA MET A 491 -11.55 -22.61 12.76
C MET A 491 -12.33 -23.88 13.12
N ARG A 492 -13.26 -24.32 12.29
CA ARG A 492 -14.06 -25.55 12.51
C ARG A 492 -14.64 -25.67 13.94
N GLY A 493 -15.02 -24.55 14.56
CA GLY A 493 -15.57 -24.51 15.92
C GLY A 493 -14.54 -24.45 17.06
N HIS A 494 -13.24 -24.48 16.77
CA HIS A 494 -12.19 -24.31 17.79
C HIS A 494 -12.08 -22.85 18.23
N GLN A 495 -11.60 -22.62 19.46
CA GLN A 495 -11.26 -21.27 19.94
C GLN A 495 -9.91 -20.83 19.36
N LEU A 496 -9.78 -19.54 19.07
CA LEU A 496 -8.53 -18.95 18.64
C LEU A 496 -7.61 -18.71 19.85
N ASP A 497 -6.50 -19.43 19.90
CA ASP A 497 -5.44 -19.19 20.88
C ASP A 497 -4.30 -18.39 20.25
N ILE A 498 -3.98 -17.24 20.83
CA ILE A 498 -2.89 -16.35 20.40
C ILE A 498 -1.73 -16.31 21.40
N GLU A 499 -1.86 -16.99 22.54
CA GLU A 499 -0.89 -16.92 23.64
C GLU A 499 0.50 -17.40 23.21
N ARG A 500 0.56 -18.48 22.45
CA ARG A 500 1.82 -19.01 21.93
C ARG A 500 2.57 -17.97 21.06
N GLN A 501 1.87 -17.25 20.20
CA GLN A 501 2.48 -16.23 19.33
C GLN A 501 2.95 -15.03 20.14
N LEU A 502 2.19 -14.61 21.16
CA LEU A 502 2.57 -13.51 22.06
C LEU A 502 3.77 -13.89 22.93
N SER A 503 3.80 -15.11 23.47
CA SER A 503 4.95 -15.64 24.21
C SER A 503 6.20 -15.70 23.33
N ASN A 504 6.08 -16.16 22.09
CA ASN A 504 7.19 -16.16 21.13
C ASN A 504 7.66 -14.74 20.81
N PHE A 505 6.75 -13.81 20.63
CA PHE A 505 7.08 -12.40 20.39
C PHE A 505 7.87 -11.82 21.56
N ARG A 506 7.40 -12.04 22.79
CA ARG A 506 8.07 -11.58 24.01
C ARG A 506 9.47 -12.22 24.15
N ASN A 507 9.57 -13.55 24.03
CA ASN A 507 10.78 -14.29 24.36
C ASN A 507 11.85 -14.21 23.28
N TYR A 508 11.49 -14.05 22.00
CA TYR A 508 12.45 -14.06 20.89
C TYR A 508 12.67 -12.69 20.24
N GLU A 509 11.65 -11.84 20.18
CA GLU A 509 11.79 -10.52 19.53
C GLU A 509 12.04 -9.41 20.56
N LEU A 510 11.31 -9.40 21.67
CA LEU A 510 11.42 -8.34 22.66
C LEU A 510 12.59 -8.53 23.62
N ALA A 511 13.01 -9.75 23.88
CA ALA A 511 14.20 -10.05 24.69
C ALA A 511 15.53 -9.54 24.10
N LYS A 512 15.50 -9.02 22.86
CA LYS A 512 16.66 -8.40 22.19
C LYS A 512 16.90 -6.96 22.63
N PHE A 513 16.04 -6.38 23.44
CA PHE A 513 16.20 -5.01 23.92
C PHE A 513 17.29 -4.94 25.00
N TYR A 514 18.20 -3.98 24.83
CA TYR A 514 19.26 -3.74 25.79
C TYR A 514 19.57 -2.23 25.84
N PRO A 515 19.82 -1.67 27.03
CA PRO A 515 19.62 -2.30 28.35
C PRO A 515 18.14 -2.41 28.71
N SER A 516 17.73 -3.54 29.26
CA SER A 516 16.37 -3.70 29.82
C SER A 516 16.37 -3.18 31.27
N VAL A 517 15.38 -2.36 31.59
CA VAL A 517 15.20 -1.81 32.94
C VAL A 517 14.06 -2.56 33.64
N VAL A 518 14.25 -2.84 34.93
CA VAL A 518 13.22 -3.48 35.76
C VAL A 518 11.94 -2.63 35.74
N GLY A 519 10.82 -3.25 35.43
CA GLY A 519 9.54 -2.54 35.31
C GLY A 519 9.10 -2.21 33.85
N MET A 520 9.94 -2.53 32.87
CA MET A 520 9.54 -2.53 31.46
C MET A 520 8.76 -3.83 31.18
N ASP A 521 7.54 -3.71 30.62
CA ASP A 521 6.77 -4.87 30.18
C ASP A 521 5.84 -4.52 29.01
N VAL A 522 5.28 -5.56 28.37
CA VAL A 522 4.24 -5.47 27.34
C VAL A 522 3.06 -6.33 27.78
N LEU A 523 1.94 -5.69 28.01
CA LEU A 523 0.72 -6.29 28.54
C LEU A 523 -0.32 -6.42 27.41
N PRO A 524 -0.51 -7.63 26.88
CA PRO A 524 -1.53 -7.88 25.87
C PRO A 524 -2.93 -7.96 26.49
N ARG A 525 -3.92 -7.48 25.74
CA ARG A 525 -5.34 -7.62 26.07
C ARG A 525 -6.20 -7.73 24.82
N THR A 526 -7.16 -8.65 24.83
CA THR A 526 -8.12 -8.79 23.73
C THR A 526 -9.42 -8.07 24.08
N PHE A 527 -10.07 -7.53 23.03
CA PHE A 527 -11.34 -6.82 23.14
C PHE A 527 -12.29 -7.24 22.02
N THR A 528 -13.55 -7.28 22.31
CA THR A 528 -14.59 -7.11 21.30
C THR A 528 -14.79 -5.61 21.02
N VAL A 529 -15.42 -5.27 19.90
CA VAL A 529 -15.69 -3.86 19.56
C VAL A 529 -16.47 -3.10 20.64
N LYS A 530 -17.34 -3.79 21.40
CA LYS A 530 -18.14 -3.17 22.46
C LYS A 530 -17.31 -2.81 23.68
N GLU A 531 -16.27 -3.58 23.95
CA GLU A 531 -15.38 -3.44 25.12
C GLU A 531 -14.26 -2.43 24.90
N LEU A 532 -14.01 -2.01 23.66
CA LEU A 532 -12.98 -1.02 23.36
C LEU A 532 -13.13 0.23 24.21
N PRO A 533 -12.03 0.76 24.78
CA PRO A 533 -12.04 1.95 25.61
C PRO A 533 -12.42 3.20 24.80
N LYS A 534 -12.92 4.23 25.49
CA LYS A 534 -13.41 5.47 24.87
C LYS A 534 -12.33 6.16 24.04
N ILE A 535 -11.09 6.12 24.47
CA ILE A 535 -9.94 6.73 23.77
C ILE A 535 -9.78 6.25 22.31
N CYS A 536 -10.26 5.04 21.98
CA CYS A 536 -10.27 4.52 20.62
C CYS A 536 -11.23 5.25 19.68
N PHE A 537 -12.13 6.05 20.23
CA PHE A 537 -13.17 6.75 19.46
C PHE A 537 -13.00 8.27 19.52
N GLU A 538 -12.43 8.78 20.61
CA GLU A 538 -12.18 10.21 20.83
C GLU A 538 -11.15 10.74 19.82
N GLY A 539 -11.43 11.88 19.19
CA GLY A 539 -10.56 12.47 18.16
C GLY A 539 -10.53 11.72 16.81
N ILE A 540 -11.22 10.57 16.70
CA ILE A 540 -11.33 9.81 15.45
C ILE A 540 -12.77 9.90 14.89
N TYR A 541 -13.77 9.80 15.75
CA TYR A 541 -15.18 9.88 15.36
C TYR A 541 -15.84 11.09 16.03
N GLU A 542 -16.45 11.95 15.25
CA GLU A 542 -17.32 13.02 15.75
C GLU A 542 -18.48 12.37 16.52
N GLY A 543 -18.74 12.82 17.77
CA GLY A 543 -19.73 12.16 18.64
C GLY A 543 -19.24 10.91 19.37
N GLY A 544 -17.95 10.57 19.25
CA GLY A 544 -17.29 9.53 20.03
C GLY A 544 -17.85 8.11 19.84
N LYS A 545 -17.82 7.29 20.89
CA LYS A 545 -18.21 5.86 20.84
C LYS A 545 -19.67 5.63 20.41
N LEU A 546 -20.59 6.53 20.78
CA LEU A 546 -22.00 6.36 20.46
C LEU A 546 -22.24 6.43 18.95
N GLU A 547 -21.69 7.46 18.31
CA GLU A 547 -21.83 7.67 16.87
C GLU A 547 -21.06 6.59 16.09
N ALA A 548 -19.88 6.22 16.55
CA ALA A 548 -19.12 5.10 15.99
C ALA A 548 -19.94 3.78 16.00
N MET A 549 -20.69 3.50 17.06
CA MET A 549 -21.54 2.30 17.11
C MET A 549 -22.77 2.39 16.21
N LYS A 550 -23.38 3.57 16.03
CA LYS A 550 -24.45 3.77 15.04
C LYS A 550 -23.92 3.49 13.63
N ARG A 551 -22.78 4.09 13.29
CA ARG A 551 -22.12 3.89 12.01
C ARG A 551 -21.78 2.41 11.78
N ARG A 552 -21.29 1.69 12.80
CA ARG A 552 -21.08 0.24 12.70
C ARG A 552 -22.34 -0.51 12.30
N ARG A 553 -23.50 -0.16 12.89
CA ARG A 553 -24.77 -0.79 12.50
C ARG A 553 -25.08 -0.56 11.03
N MET A 554 -24.93 0.68 10.55
CA MET A 554 -25.14 1.03 9.15
C MET A 554 -24.20 0.23 8.22
N LEU A 555 -22.92 0.11 8.54
CA LEU A 555 -21.95 -0.67 7.75
C LEU A 555 -22.31 -2.17 7.73
N ILE A 556 -22.77 -2.72 8.86
CA ILE A 556 -23.20 -4.12 8.93
C ILE A 556 -24.50 -4.34 8.14
N GLU A 557 -25.41 -3.37 8.13
CA GLU A 557 -26.66 -3.43 7.39
C GLU A 557 -26.45 -3.25 5.89
N ALA A 558 -25.47 -2.43 5.50
CA ALA A 558 -25.08 -2.19 4.11
C ALA A 558 -24.20 -3.30 3.51
N ASP A 559 -23.77 -4.31 4.29
CA ASP A 559 -22.94 -5.41 3.81
C ASP A 559 -23.72 -6.25 2.77
N PRO A 560 -23.29 -6.28 1.48
CA PRO A 560 -24.01 -6.99 0.42
C PRO A 560 -24.23 -8.47 0.72
N LYS A 561 -23.24 -9.15 1.29
CA LYS A 561 -23.34 -10.57 1.67
C LYS A 561 -24.43 -10.81 2.71
N ARG A 562 -24.60 -9.87 3.61
CA ARG A 562 -25.63 -9.95 4.67
C ARG A 562 -27.02 -9.61 4.11
N GLN A 563 -27.10 -8.65 3.21
CA GLN A 563 -28.35 -8.33 2.50
C GLN A 563 -28.81 -9.52 1.66
N GLU A 564 -27.91 -10.11 0.87
CA GLU A 564 -28.18 -11.32 0.11
C GLU A 564 -28.61 -12.50 1.00
N ALA A 565 -27.95 -12.72 2.13
CA ALA A 565 -28.33 -13.75 3.09
C ALA A 565 -29.70 -13.47 3.74
N LYS A 566 -30.03 -12.20 4.03
CA LYS A 566 -31.37 -11.80 4.50
C LYS A 566 -32.41 -12.01 3.42
N ALA A 567 -32.14 -11.62 2.18
CA ALA A 567 -33.04 -11.83 1.03
C ALA A 567 -33.30 -13.33 0.80
N LYS A 568 -32.27 -14.17 0.78
CA LYS A 568 -32.40 -15.63 0.68
C LYS A 568 -33.22 -16.24 1.83
N LYS A 569 -33.05 -15.76 3.07
CA LYS A 569 -33.85 -16.20 4.20
C LYS A 569 -35.32 -15.76 4.09
N LYS A 570 -35.58 -14.55 3.60
CA LYS A 570 -36.93 -14.03 3.40
C LYS A 570 -37.61 -14.83 2.30
N LEU A 571 -36.94 -15.09 1.20
CA LEU A 571 -37.41 -15.91 0.09
C LEU A 571 -37.73 -17.33 0.53
N ALA A 572 -36.88 -17.98 1.33
CA ALA A 572 -37.10 -19.32 1.85
C ALA A 572 -38.31 -19.39 2.81
N LYS A 573 -38.54 -18.35 3.61
CA LYS A 573 -39.73 -18.25 4.46
C LYS A 573 -41.01 -18.09 3.67
N LEU A 574 -40.98 -17.24 2.62
CA LEU A 574 -42.10 -17.05 1.72
C LEU A 574 -42.45 -18.33 0.95
N LYS A 575 -41.44 -19.03 0.41
CA LYS A 575 -41.67 -20.33 -0.25
C LYS A 575 -42.31 -21.35 0.67
N LYS A 576 -41.81 -21.46 1.93
CA LYS A 576 -42.45 -22.36 2.91
C LYS A 576 -43.89 -21.98 3.26
N LYS A 577 -44.22 -20.67 3.30
CA LYS A 577 -45.59 -20.20 3.57
C LYS A 577 -46.48 -20.54 2.41
N MET A 578 -46.05 -20.37 1.16
CA MET A 578 -46.77 -20.76 -0.06
C MET A 578 -47.01 -22.28 -0.14
N GLU A 579 -45.98 -23.09 0.12
CA GLU A 579 -46.09 -24.55 0.16
C GLU A 579 -47.11 -25.01 1.21
N ALA A 580 -47.11 -24.39 2.38
CA ALA A 580 -48.07 -24.68 3.42
C ALA A 580 -49.52 -24.28 3.05
N MET A 581 -49.71 -23.14 2.35
CA MET A 581 -51.03 -22.74 1.79
C MET A 581 -51.50 -23.65 0.69
N GLN A 582 -50.61 -24.06 -0.23
CA GLN A 582 -50.92 -25.02 -1.30
C GLN A 582 -51.31 -26.39 -0.72
N GLN A 583 -50.63 -26.87 0.32
CA GLN A 583 -51.00 -28.10 1.02
C GLN A 583 -52.34 -27.98 1.73
N LYS A 584 -52.66 -26.84 2.35
CA LYS A 584 -53.98 -26.59 2.92
C LYS A 584 -55.10 -26.54 1.84
N LYS A 585 -54.85 -25.93 0.71
CA LYS A 585 -55.79 -25.93 -0.42
C LYS A 585 -55.99 -27.34 -1.02
N ALA A 586 -54.92 -28.15 -1.09
CA ALA A 586 -55.01 -29.54 -1.55
C ALA A 586 -55.81 -30.42 -0.57
N SER A 587 -55.59 -30.32 0.73
CA SER A 587 -56.34 -31.05 1.74
C SER A 587 -57.83 -30.64 1.81
N LYS A 588 -58.14 -29.33 1.66
CA LYS A 588 -59.53 -28.87 1.57
C LYS A 588 -60.23 -29.42 0.30
N LYS A 589 -59.50 -29.60 -0.83
CA LYS A 589 -60.06 -30.21 -2.05
C LYS A 589 -60.30 -31.71 -1.87
N GLU A 590 -59.47 -32.44 -1.14
CA GLU A 590 -59.65 -33.86 -0.84
C GLU A 590 -60.83 -34.05 0.13
N ASP A 591 -61.02 -33.19 1.12
CA ASP A 591 -62.16 -33.22 2.01
C ASP A 591 -63.46 -32.94 1.28
N ILE A 592 -63.52 -32.03 0.32
CA ILE A 592 -64.66 -31.75 -0.55
C ILE A 592 -64.98 -32.94 -1.45
N SER A 593 -63.95 -33.55 -2.09
CA SER A 593 -64.14 -34.72 -2.95
C SER A 593 -64.58 -35.99 -2.18
N THR A 594 -64.23 -36.11 -0.90
CA THR A 594 -64.69 -37.21 -0.01
C THR A 594 -66.07 -36.98 0.54
N SER A 595 -66.54 -35.72 0.63
CA SER A 595 -67.92 -35.40 0.98
C SER A 595 -68.88 -35.61 -0.19
N GLU A 596 -68.52 -35.32 -1.46
CA GLU A 596 -69.31 -35.59 -2.68
C GLU A 596 -69.50 -37.09 -2.96
N VAL A 597 -68.52 -37.94 -2.61
CA VAL A 597 -68.65 -39.41 -2.76
C VAL A 597 -69.53 -40.03 -1.67
N LYS A 598 -69.85 -39.32 -0.55
CA LYS A 598 -70.80 -39.79 0.47
C LYS A 598 -72.25 -39.40 0.21
N ASP A 599 -72.48 -38.35 -0.50
CA ASP A 599 -73.86 -37.85 -0.80
C ASP A 599 -74.61 -38.65 -1.84
N GLU A 600 -73.95 -39.46 -2.73
CA GLU A 600 -74.59 -40.31 -3.68
C GLU A 600 -75.24 -41.57 -3.08
N THR A 601 -75.09 -41.89 -1.80
CA THR A 601 -75.70 -43.09 -1.18
C THR A 601 -76.86 -42.78 -0.23
N ASP A 602 -77.17 -41.47 0.06
CA ASP A 602 -78.19 -41.08 1.01
C ASP A 602 -79.44 -40.35 0.41
N GLU A 603 -79.61 -40.32 -0.92
CA GLU A 603 -80.76 -39.69 -1.61
C GLU A 603 -82.07 -40.39 -1.34
N ALA A 604 -82.08 -41.50 -0.60
CA ALA A 604 -83.32 -42.25 -0.29
C ALA A 604 -83.99 -41.89 1.05
N LEU A 605 -83.41 -40.97 1.83
CA LEU A 605 -83.90 -40.66 3.18
C LEU A 605 -84.31 -39.20 3.43
N LEU A 606 -84.28 -38.32 2.41
CA LEU A 606 -84.45 -36.86 2.54
C LEU A 606 -85.79 -36.31 2.06
N GLU A 607 -86.82 -37.15 1.78
CA GLU A 607 -88.16 -36.69 1.46
C GLU A 607 -89.04 -36.37 2.65
N SER A 608 -88.59 -36.54 3.89
CA SER A 608 -89.46 -36.42 5.07
C SER A 608 -89.22 -35.20 5.97
N ARG A 609 -88.33 -34.29 5.63
CA ARG A 609 -88.03 -33.09 6.45
C ARG A 609 -87.90 -31.78 5.66
N LYS A 610 -88.87 -31.50 4.78
CA LYS A 610 -89.09 -30.11 4.34
C LYS A 610 -90.10 -29.48 5.25
N ARG A 611 -89.71 -28.81 6.31
CA ARG A 611 -90.45 -27.69 6.96
C ARG A 611 -89.54 -27.24 8.15
N LYS A 612 -88.93 -26.09 7.97
CA LYS A 612 -88.56 -25.02 8.88
C LYS A 612 -87.11 -24.54 8.84
N ARG A 613 -87.10 -23.30 8.48
CA ARG A 613 -86.36 -22.15 8.92
C ARG A 613 -85.15 -21.74 8.14
N ASP A 614 -85.33 -20.59 7.65
CA ASP A 614 -84.39 -19.48 7.36
C ASP A 614 -83.15 -19.41 8.27
N ASP A 615 -82.00 -19.42 7.65
CA ASP A 615 -80.79 -18.79 8.12
C ASP A 615 -79.86 -18.55 6.90
N ASP A 616 -79.91 -17.29 6.40
CA ASP A 616 -79.14 -16.77 5.26
C ASP A 616 -77.72 -16.24 5.63
N ASP A 617 -77.16 -16.61 6.75
CA ASP A 617 -75.93 -16.00 7.24
C ASP A 617 -74.64 -16.87 7.15
N GLU A 618 -74.73 -18.18 6.87
CA GLU A 618 -73.50 -19.02 6.81
C GLU A 618 -72.81 -19.10 5.42
N GLU A 619 -73.48 -18.78 4.32
CA GLU A 619 -72.86 -18.75 2.98
C GLU A 619 -72.05 -17.46 2.74
N SER A 620 -72.27 -16.38 3.51
CA SER A 620 -71.50 -15.12 3.35
C SER A 620 -70.15 -15.16 4.04
N GLU A 621 -69.99 -15.84 5.20
CA GLU A 621 -68.70 -15.98 5.90
C GLU A 621 -67.72 -16.94 5.17
N GLY A 622 -68.21 -18.01 4.57
CA GLY A 622 -67.41 -18.93 3.79
C GLY A 622 -66.80 -18.31 2.53
N ASN A 623 -67.54 -17.42 1.88
CA ASN A 623 -67.09 -16.67 0.68
C ASN A 623 -66.12 -15.51 1.02
N ALA A 624 -66.29 -14.90 2.22
CA ALA A 624 -65.40 -13.85 2.71
C ALA A 624 -64.01 -14.42 3.07
N VAL A 625 -63.95 -15.56 3.75
CA VAL A 625 -62.72 -16.26 4.17
C VAL A 625 -61.97 -16.80 2.90
N ALA A 626 -62.70 -17.30 1.88
CA ALA A 626 -62.07 -17.75 0.64
C ALA A 626 -61.48 -16.59 -0.18
N LYS A 627 -62.10 -15.41 -0.19
CA LYS A 627 -61.58 -14.19 -0.80
C LYS A 627 -60.37 -13.65 -0.07
N GLU A 628 -60.36 -13.64 1.24
CA GLU A 628 -59.19 -13.23 2.03
C GLU A 628 -57.98 -14.17 1.82
N GLU A 629 -58.20 -15.50 1.72
CA GLU A 629 -57.15 -16.46 1.41
C GLU A 629 -56.62 -16.31 -0.03
N GLU A 630 -57.45 -15.91 -1.01
CA GLU A 630 -57.04 -15.58 -2.39
C GLU A 630 -56.27 -14.27 -2.47
N GLU A 631 -56.69 -13.23 -1.78
CA GLU A 631 -55.97 -11.96 -1.69
C GLU A 631 -54.61 -12.11 -0.99
N GLU A 632 -54.55 -12.91 0.08
CA GLU A 632 -53.27 -13.20 0.75
C GLU A 632 -52.31 -14.00 -0.13
N ALA A 633 -52.81 -14.93 -0.96
CA ALA A 633 -52.04 -15.69 -1.92
C ALA A 633 -51.49 -14.80 -3.05
N ALA A 634 -52.31 -13.91 -3.59
CA ALA A 634 -51.93 -12.96 -4.62
C ALA A 634 -50.92 -11.95 -4.12
N GLN A 635 -51.04 -11.47 -2.87
CA GLN A 635 -50.03 -10.59 -2.24
C GLN A 635 -48.70 -11.32 -2.00
N LEU A 636 -48.74 -12.62 -1.67
CA LEU A 636 -47.53 -13.43 -1.51
C LEU A 636 -46.82 -13.71 -2.83
N GLU A 637 -47.59 -13.97 -3.92
CA GLU A 637 -47.02 -14.10 -5.27
C GLU A 637 -46.39 -12.81 -5.76
N SER A 638 -47.09 -11.68 -5.62
CA SER A 638 -46.52 -10.36 -5.96
C SER A 638 -45.25 -10.03 -5.17
N ALA A 639 -45.22 -10.37 -3.90
CA ALA A 639 -44.02 -10.16 -3.05
C ALA A 639 -42.86 -11.12 -3.40
N LEU A 640 -43.17 -12.30 -3.93
CA LEU A 640 -42.20 -13.27 -4.42
C LEU A 640 -41.58 -12.79 -5.75
N ASP A 641 -42.39 -12.29 -6.67
CA ASP A 641 -41.95 -11.75 -7.95
C ASP A 641 -41.07 -10.50 -7.74
N MET A 642 -41.48 -9.56 -6.88
CA MET A 642 -40.63 -8.40 -6.53
C MET A 642 -39.27 -8.80 -5.97
N LEU A 643 -39.20 -9.83 -5.15
CA LEU A 643 -37.96 -10.31 -4.56
C LEU A 643 -37.08 -11.11 -5.53
N GLN A 644 -37.70 -11.73 -6.56
CA GLN A 644 -36.97 -12.37 -7.65
C GLN A 644 -36.44 -11.35 -8.65
N ASP A 645 -37.18 -10.28 -8.93
CA ASP A 645 -36.76 -9.16 -9.76
C ASP A 645 -35.59 -8.38 -9.09
N ASP A 646 -35.67 -8.11 -7.81
CA ASP A 646 -34.55 -7.49 -7.03
C ASP A 646 -33.31 -8.38 -7.02
N ALA A 647 -33.47 -9.69 -6.92
CA ALA A 647 -32.35 -10.64 -7.00
C ALA A 647 -31.79 -10.74 -8.42
N GLY A 648 -32.65 -10.67 -9.45
CA GLY A 648 -32.30 -10.63 -10.87
C GLY A 648 -31.61 -9.31 -11.26
N LEU A 649 -32.07 -8.19 -10.73
CA LEU A 649 -31.44 -6.87 -10.92
C LEU A 649 -30.05 -6.79 -10.26
N ALA A 650 -29.92 -7.38 -9.07
CA ALA A 650 -28.62 -7.49 -8.38
C ALA A 650 -27.64 -8.39 -9.14
N HIS A 651 -28.11 -9.41 -9.81
CA HIS A 651 -27.30 -10.27 -10.69
C HIS A 651 -26.92 -9.55 -11.98
N LYS A 652 -27.85 -8.82 -12.59
CA LYS A 652 -27.63 -8.03 -13.81
C LYS A 652 -26.64 -6.88 -13.58
N THR A 653 -26.78 -6.14 -12.48
CA THR A 653 -25.82 -5.07 -12.11
C THR A 653 -24.44 -5.63 -11.79
N ARG A 654 -24.34 -6.85 -11.29
CA ARG A 654 -23.07 -7.54 -11.09
C ARG A 654 -22.44 -8.00 -12.41
N GLU A 655 -23.22 -8.50 -13.36
CA GLU A 655 -22.76 -8.84 -14.71
C GLU A 655 -22.36 -7.58 -15.50
N GLU A 656 -23.13 -6.51 -15.43
CA GLU A 656 -22.80 -5.22 -16.06
C GLU A 656 -21.52 -4.61 -15.45
N ALA A 657 -21.35 -4.65 -14.13
CA ALA A 657 -20.13 -4.23 -13.46
C ALA A 657 -18.93 -5.12 -13.81
N GLU A 658 -19.16 -6.40 -14.05
CA GLU A 658 -18.12 -7.34 -14.50
C GLU A 658 -17.79 -7.16 -15.98
N ILE A 659 -18.78 -6.90 -16.84
CA ILE A 659 -18.58 -6.55 -18.25
C ILE A 659 -17.85 -5.20 -18.36
N ASP A 660 -18.18 -4.21 -17.55
CA ASP A 660 -17.47 -2.93 -17.50
C ASP A 660 -16.07 -3.11 -16.94
N ARG A 661 -15.88 -3.99 -15.97
CA ARG A 661 -14.57 -4.39 -15.45
C ARG A 661 -13.75 -5.09 -16.55
N GLN A 662 -14.32 -6.01 -17.29
CA GLN A 662 -13.66 -6.71 -18.41
C GLN A 662 -13.34 -5.76 -19.56
N LYS A 663 -14.24 -4.82 -19.90
CA LYS A 663 -13.98 -3.77 -20.91
C LYS A 663 -12.87 -2.83 -20.47
N LEU A 664 -12.81 -2.45 -19.19
CA LEU A 664 -11.75 -1.62 -18.62
C LEU A 664 -10.42 -2.37 -18.58
N LEU A 665 -10.45 -3.67 -18.27
CA LEU A 665 -9.29 -4.56 -18.26
C LEU A 665 -8.79 -4.83 -19.69
N ALA A 666 -9.67 -5.04 -20.65
CA ALA A 666 -9.33 -5.21 -22.06
C ALA A 666 -8.76 -3.92 -22.66
N GLY A 667 -9.35 -2.75 -22.35
CA GLY A 667 -8.84 -1.45 -22.77
C GLY A 667 -7.49 -1.08 -22.13
N ALA A 668 -7.17 -1.64 -20.96
CA ALA A 668 -5.88 -1.49 -20.28
C ALA A 668 -4.87 -2.60 -20.58
N GLY A 669 -5.20 -3.56 -21.47
CA GLY A 669 -4.38 -4.76 -21.70
C GLY A 669 -4.29 -5.70 -20.48
N LEU A 670 -5.28 -5.67 -19.59
CA LEU A 670 -5.30 -6.35 -18.31
C LEU A 670 -6.45 -7.35 -18.28
N GLN A 671 -6.24 -8.59 -18.75
CA GLN A 671 -7.17 -9.69 -18.51
C GLN A 671 -6.93 -10.37 -17.16
N TRP A 672 -7.99 -10.57 -16.39
CA TRP A 672 -7.99 -11.45 -15.22
C TRP A 672 -8.56 -12.80 -15.65
N ASP A 673 -7.83 -13.87 -15.38
CA ASP A 673 -8.39 -15.20 -15.49
C ASP A 673 -9.22 -15.48 -14.24
N GLU A 674 -10.55 -15.56 -14.42
CA GLU A 674 -11.52 -15.73 -13.33
C GLU A 674 -11.72 -17.18 -12.86
N GLU A 675 -10.92 -18.13 -13.36
CA GLU A 675 -11.15 -19.55 -13.08
C GLU A 675 -10.75 -20.04 -11.68
N GLU A 676 -10.25 -19.19 -10.77
CA GLU A 676 -9.81 -19.65 -9.44
C GLU A 676 -10.75 -19.33 -8.25
N GLU A 677 -11.88 -18.65 -8.42
CA GLU A 677 -12.84 -18.42 -7.31
C GLU A 677 -14.04 -19.38 -7.27
N ALA A 678 -14.22 -20.24 -8.25
CA ALA A 678 -15.38 -21.11 -8.37
C ALA A 678 -15.11 -22.62 -8.20
N ALA A 679 -13.97 -23.02 -7.65
CA ALA A 679 -13.69 -24.42 -7.35
C ALA A 679 -13.94 -24.77 -5.89
N ASP A 680 -15.16 -24.59 -5.42
CA ASP A 680 -15.74 -25.43 -4.36
C ASP A 680 -16.16 -26.77 -5.00
N VAL A 681 -15.18 -27.59 -5.36
CA VAL A 681 -15.41 -28.97 -5.77
C VAL A 681 -15.65 -29.78 -4.52
N LYS A 682 -16.88 -30.29 -4.40
CA LYS A 682 -17.20 -31.39 -3.47
C LYS A 682 -16.18 -32.53 -3.68
N PRO A 683 -15.67 -33.13 -2.62
CA PRO A 683 -14.80 -34.29 -2.77
C PRO A 683 -15.60 -35.47 -3.33
N ASP A 684 -15.33 -35.85 -4.55
CA ASP A 684 -15.69 -37.15 -5.09
C ASP A 684 -14.85 -38.22 -4.35
N GLU A 685 -15.53 -39.08 -3.63
CA GLU A 685 -14.96 -40.31 -3.07
C GLU A 685 -14.68 -41.28 -4.21
N ALA A 686 -13.49 -41.32 -4.70
CA ALA A 686 -12.80 -42.44 -5.32
C ALA A 686 -11.62 -42.02 -6.19
N LYS A 687 -10.45 -41.79 -5.56
CA LYS A 687 -9.15 -42.04 -6.19
C LYS A 687 -8.08 -42.19 -5.09
N GLY A 688 -7.19 -43.18 -5.26
CA GLY A 688 -6.24 -43.64 -4.28
C GLY A 688 -5.38 -42.52 -3.67
N LYS A 689 -4.98 -42.68 -2.43
CA LYS A 689 -4.13 -41.74 -1.69
C LYS A 689 -2.87 -41.42 -2.49
N LEU A 690 -2.76 -40.20 -2.97
CA LEU A 690 -1.54 -39.68 -3.56
C LEU A 690 -0.41 -39.74 -2.52
N THR A 691 0.77 -40.05 -2.95
CA THR A 691 1.97 -40.00 -2.11
C THR A 691 2.27 -38.53 -1.74
N GLN A 692 3.03 -38.30 -0.68
CA GLN A 692 3.40 -36.96 -0.25
C GLN A 692 4.18 -36.19 -1.33
N GLU A 693 4.93 -36.91 -2.15
CA GLU A 693 5.66 -36.37 -3.31
C GLU A 693 4.72 -35.93 -4.43
N GLU A 694 3.69 -36.70 -4.74
CA GLU A 694 2.66 -36.34 -5.72
C GLU A 694 1.82 -35.16 -5.24
N ILE A 695 1.50 -35.05 -3.95
CA ILE A 695 0.84 -33.92 -3.36
C ILE A 695 1.73 -32.68 -3.47
N ASN A 696 3.02 -32.79 -3.18
CA ASN A 696 3.97 -31.68 -3.29
C ASN A 696 4.16 -31.26 -4.75
N ALA A 697 4.25 -32.22 -5.68
CA ALA A 697 4.33 -31.95 -7.12
C ALA A 697 3.07 -31.25 -7.64
N GLU A 698 1.88 -31.66 -7.18
CA GLU A 698 0.62 -31.03 -7.55
C GLU A 698 0.49 -29.63 -6.95
N ILE A 699 0.91 -29.43 -5.70
CA ILE A 699 0.98 -28.09 -5.07
C ILE A 699 1.93 -27.18 -5.84
N LEU A 700 3.09 -27.69 -6.25
CA LEU A 700 4.09 -26.97 -7.02
C LEU A 700 3.59 -26.67 -8.44
N ARG A 701 2.91 -27.60 -9.09
CA ARG A 701 2.28 -27.40 -10.39
C ARG A 701 1.19 -26.32 -10.32
N ARG A 702 0.35 -26.34 -9.30
CA ARG A 702 -0.69 -25.34 -9.05
C ARG A 702 -0.13 -24.00 -8.62
N SER A 703 1.01 -23.99 -7.93
CA SER A 703 1.72 -22.76 -7.59
C SER A 703 2.49 -22.16 -8.76
N GLY A 704 2.55 -22.88 -9.88
CA GLY A 704 3.26 -22.47 -11.07
C GLY A 704 4.78 -22.47 -10.92
N VAL A 705 5.30 -23.26 -9.98
CA VAL A 705 6.73 -23.43 -9.76
C VAL A 705 7.12 -24.85 -10.16
N VAL A 706 7.98 -24.99 -11.14
CA VAL A 706 8.57 -26.27 -11.54
C VAL A 706 9.95 -26.39 -10.88
N ILE A 707 10.20 -27.46 -10.17
CA ILE A 707 11.51 -27.73 -9.57
C ILE A 707 12.38 -28.45 -10.60
N VAL A 708 13.58 -27.97 -10.73
CA VAL A 708 14.64 -28.70 -11.44
C VAL A 708 15.31 -29.63 -10.45
N SER A 709 15.32 -30.92 -10.71
CA SER A 709 16.21 -31.85 -10.02
C SER A 709 17.64 -31.70 -10.57
N ASP A 710 18.63 -31.88 -9.72
CA ASP A 710 20.04 -31.75 -10.13
C ASP A 710 20.47 -32.80 -11.21
N ASP A 711 19.64 -33.84 -11.40
CA ASP A 711 19.89 -34.90 -12.36
C ASP A 711 19.16 -34.74 -13.70
N ASP A 712 18.12 -33.89 -13.72
CA ASP A 712 17.38 -33.57 -14.94
C ASP A 712 17.60 -32.11 -15.27
N GLU A 713 18.24 -31.82 -16.32
CA GLU A 713 18.46 -30.44 -16.85
C GLU A 713 17.18 -29.63 -17.13
N ALA A 714 16.06 -29.98 -16.53
CA ALA A 714 14.79 -29.35 -16.70
C ALA A 714 14.70 -28.03 -15.91
N THR A 715 14.43 -26.96 -16.57
CA THR A 715 14.30 -25.63 -16.01
C THR A 715 12.96 -25.46 -15.31
N VAL A 716 12.96 -24.85 -14.16
CA VAL A 716 11.76 -24.40 -13.51
C VAL A 716 11.11 -23.30 -14.33
N VAL A 717 10.02 -23.61 -14.93
CA VAL A 717 9.16 -22.63 -15.57
C VAL A 717 8.11 -22.27 -14.55
N GLY A 718 8.07 -21.02 -14.15
CA GLY A 718 6.94 -20.55 -13.39
C GLY A 718 5.71 -20.53 -14.26
N GLY A 719 4.62 -21.04 -13.77
CA GLY A 719 3.33 -20.94 -14.44
C GLY A 719 2.81 -19.50 -14.54
N ASN A 720 1.56 -19.34 -14.86
CA ASN A 720 0.86 -18.06 -15.15
C ASN A 720 1.00 -16.94 -14.09
N ARG A 721 1.53 -17.26 -12.91
CA ARG A 721 1.83 -16.30 -11.85
C ARG A 721 3.18 -15.58 -11.97
N ILE A 722 3.98 -15.94 -12.95
CA ILE A 722 5.22 -15.23 -13.19
C ILE A 722 4.90 -13.93 -13.89
N LEU A 723 5.22 -12.89 -13.20
CA LEU A 723 4.98 -11.53 -13.68
C LEU A 723 5.73 -11.31 -14.99
N PRO A 724 5.09 -10.69 -15.95
CA PRO A 724 5.65 -10.46 -17.27
C PRO A 724 7.05 -9.84 -17.28
N TRP A 725 7.38 -8.90 -16.43
CA TRP A 725 8.70 -8.30 -16.35
C TRP A 725 9.78 -9.25 -15.79
N ARG A 726 9.38 -10.34 -15.11
CA ARG A 726 10.29 -11.41 -14.65
C ARG A 726 10.53 -12.48 -15.71
N GLN A 727 9.62 -12.68 -16.65
CA GLN A 727 9.76 -13.70 -17.71
C GLN A 727 10.92 -13.37 -18.65
N GLY A 728 11.11 -12.09 -19.02
CA GLY A 728 12.21 -11.66 -19.88
C GLY A 728 13.60 -11.93 -19.31
N TYR A 729 13.68 -12.13 -18.02
CA TYR A 729 14.95 -12.31 -17.33
C TYR A 729 15.27 -13.76 -16.92
N LYS A 730 14.30 -14.67 -16.90
CA LYS A 730 14.56 -16.08 -16.52
C LYS A 730 15.42 -16.84 -17.51
N SER A 731 15.38 -16.42 -18.71
CA SER A 731 16.11 -17.06 -19.82
C SER A 731 17.61 -16.87 -19.80
N ILE A 732 18.12 -16.00 -18.95
CA ILE A 732 19.56 -15.76 -18.86
C ILE A 732 20.27 -16.82 -18.00
N ALA A 733 19.54 -17.53 -17.12
CA ALA A 733 20.04 -18.65 -16.33
C ALA A 733 19.94 -19.96 -17.12
N VAL A 734 20.75 -20.11 -18.14
CA VAL A 734 20.59 -21.13 -19.14
C VAL A 734 21.42 -22.35 -18.93
N LYS A 735 20.80 -23.42 -19.30
CA LYS A 735 21.41 -24.71 -19.68
C LYS A 735 22.68 -24.55 -20.48
N LYS A 736 23.73 -25.16 -20.07
CA LYS A 736 24.70 -25.72 -20.98
C LYS A 736 24.05 -26.95 -21.62
N GLU A 737 23.64 -26.87 -22.88
CA GLU A 737 23.33 -28.03 -23.64
C GLU A 737 24.64 -28.75 -23.93
N GLU A 738 24.89 -29.85 -23.25
CA GLU A 738 25.79 -30.87 -23.69
C GLU A 738 25.06 -31.71 -24.74
N ASN A 739 25.04 -31.23 -25.98
CA ASN A 739 24.85 -32.12 -27.11
C ASN A 739 25.72 -31.65 -28.28
N GLY A 740 26.56 -32.54 -28.64
CA GLY A 740 27.69 -32.44 -29.52
C GLY A 740 27.47 -31.71 -30.81
N SER A 741 28.61 -31.14 -31.21
CA SER A 741 28.98 -30.71 -32.55
C SER A 741 28.18 -29.53 -33.12
N GLU A 742 28.67 -28.45 -32.85
CA GLU A 742 29.03 -27.34 -33.69
C GLU A 742 29.29 -26.14 -32.78
N ASP A 743 30.52 -25.74 -32.82
CA ASP A 743 31.05 -24.66 -32.00
C ASP A 743 30.13 -23.43 -31.98
N SER A 744 29.18 -23.39 -30.98
CA SER A 744 28.35 -22.21 -30.77
C SER A 744 29.18 -20.94 -30.44
N ASP A 745 30.46 -21.15 -30.11
CA ASP A 745 31.41 -20.08 -29.81
C ASP A 745 31.92 -19.32 -31.04
N GLN A 746 31.69 -19.83 -32.24
CA GLN A 746 32.04 -19.15 -33.48
C GLN A 746 30.94 -18.23 -34.04
N LEU A 747 29.73 -18.29 -33.47
CA LEU A 747 28.65 -17.39 -33.91
C LEU A 747 28.80 -16.00 -33.30
N PRO A 748 28.50 -14.95 -34.06
CA PRO A 748 28.47 -13.58 -33.54
C PRO A 748 27.52 -13.47 -32.34
N ILE A 749 27.90 -12.70 -31.33
CA ILE A 749 27.13 -12.47 -30.10
C ILE A 749 25.65 -12.12 -30.38
N LYS A 750 25.40 -11.40 -31.45
CA LYS A 750 24.03 -11.04 -31.89
C LYS A 750 23.22 -12.26 -32.35
N ALA A 751 23.82 -13.19 -33.04
CA ALA A 751 23.15 -14.39 -33.52
C ALA A 751 22.84 -15.33 -32.35
N ARG A 752 23.74 -15.45 -31.38
CA ARG A 752 23.51 -16.19 -30.13
C ARG A 752 22.35 -15.59 -29.30
N ALA A 753 22.33 -14.27 -29.17
CA ALA A 753 21.24 -13.56 -28.51
C ALA A 753 19.90 -13.74 -29.25
N ALA A 754 19.91 -13.76 -30.59
CA ALA A 754 18.68 -13.96 -31.37
C ALA A 754 18.13 -15.40 -31.28
N ILE A 755 19.00 -16.41 -31.31
CA ILE A 755 18.60 -17.83 -31.17
C ILE A 755 17.98 -18.03 -29.78
N LYS A 756 18.64 -17.54 -28.75
CA LYS A 756 18.17 -17.63 -27.38
C LYS A 756 16.85 -16.88 -27.16
N PHE A 757 16.74 -15.70 -27.76
CA PHE A 757 15.55 -14.88 -27.70
C PHE A 757 14.33 -15.53 -28.38
N LYS A 758 14.56 -16.24 -29.49
CA LYS A 758 13.52 -16.94 -30.25
C LYS A 758 12.96 -18.15 -29.49
N SER A 759 13.80 -18.89 -28.77
CA SER A 759 13.34 -20.06 -27.99
C SER A 759 12.44 -19.67 -26.81
N GLU A 760 12.58 -18.45 -26.30
CA GLU A 760 11.85 -17.98 -25.12
C GLU A 760 10.59 -17.17 -25.47
N PHE A 761 10.56 -16.59 -26.67
CA PHE A 761 9.47 -15.74 -27.14
C PHE A 761 9.09 -16.12 -28.57
N PRO A 762 8.44 -17.25 -28.77
CA PRO A 762 8.00 -17.69 -30.11
C PRO A 762 7.07 -16.62 -30.71
N GLY A 763 7.34 -16.24 -31.95
CA GLY A 763 6.60 -15.17 -32.65
C GLY A 763 7.17 -13.77 -32.55
N LEU A 764 8.28 -13.59 -31.80
CA LEU A 764 9.01 -12.33 -31.78
C LEU A 764 10.10 -12.27 -32.85
N ILE A 765 10.78 -11.16 -32.93
CA ILE A 765 11.74 -10.80 -33.97
C ILE A 765 12.79 -11.89 -34.23
N GLU A 766 12.95 -12.27 -35.49
CA GLU A 766 14.09 -13.06 -35.95
C GLU A 766 15.20 -12.15 -36.46
N LEU A 767 16.44 -12.51 -36.17
CA LEU A 767 17.62 -11.86 -36.66
C LEU A 767 18.39 -12.81 -37.59
N ASP A 768 18.96 -12.31 -38.68
CA ASP A 768 19.88 -13.05 -39.50
C ASP A 768 21.22 -13.25 -38.78
N ALA A 769 22.11 -14.02 -39.40
CA ALA A 769 23.44 -14.27 -38.87
C ALA A 769 24.29 -13.01 -38.64
N ASN A 770 23.91 -11.88 -39.22
CA ASN A 770 24.54 -10.58 -39.07
C ASN A 770 23.82 -9.69 -38.02
N GLY A 771 22.79 -10.21 -37.38
CA GLY A 771 22.01 -9.51 -36.36
C GLY A 771 21.03 -8.48 -36.93
N ARG A 772 20.56 -8.64 -38.17
CA ARG A 772 19.52 -7.81 -38.80
C ARG A 772 18.16 -8.45 -38.58
N VAL A 773 17.13 -7.62 -38.41
CA VAL A 773 15.75 -8.08 -38.30
C VAL A 773 15.30 -8.72 -39.60
N ILE A 774 14.84 -9.97 -39.55
CA ILE A 774 14.22 -10.65 -40.67
C ILE A 774 12.77 -10.18 -40.76
N ASP A 775 12.41 -9.52 -41.85
CA ASP A 775 11.05 -9.07 -42.12
C ASP A 775 10.21 -10.27 -42.63
N LYS A 776 9.26 -10.75 -41.88
CA LYS A 776 8.33 -11.83 -42.25
C LYS A 776 6.93 -11.32 -42.60
N GLY A 777 6.74 -10.10 -43.04
CA GLY A 777 5.46 -9.55 -43.46
C GLY A 777 4.69 -8.87 -42.30
N ASP A 778 3.45 -8.56 -42.47
CA ASP A 778 2.55 -7.61 -41.79
C ASP A 778 2.44 -7.57 -40.26
N ASP A 779 3.40 -8.09 -39.50
CA ASP A 779 3.36 -8.01 -38.02
C ASP A 779 3.90 -6.66 -37.53
N ASP A 780 3.08 -5.64 -37.65
CA ASP A 780 3.38 -4.29 -37.14
C ASP A 780 3.22 -4.14 -35.63
N TYR A 781 2.75 -5.20 -34.94
CA TYR A 781 2.45 -5.18 -33.53
C TYR A 781 2.73 -6.52 -32.85
N MET A 782 3.44 -6.48 -31.73
CA MET A 782 3.64 -7.61 -30.84
C MET A 782 3.00 -7.31 -29.48
N PRO A 783 1.94 -8.00 -29.09
CA PRO A 783 1.32 -7.79 -27.79
C PRO A 783 2.30 -8.13 -26.66
N SER A 784 2.47 -7.22 -25.73
CA SER A 784 3.31 -7.45 -24.56
C SER A 784 2.77 -6.59 -23.42
N SER A 785 2.38 -7.22 -22.34
CA SER A 785 1.92 -6.52 -21.14
C SER A 785 3.05 -5.75 -20.42
N LYS A 786 4.27 -5.76 -20.96
CA LYS A 786 5.45 -5.16 -20.34
C LYS A 786 6.54 -4.89 -21.37
N TRP A 787 7.41 -3.96 -20.98
CA TRP A 787 8.67 -3.74 -21.68
C TRP A 787 9.65 -4.88 -21.35
N ILE A 788 10.13 -5.57 -22.37
CA ILE A 788 11.07 -6.70 -22.27
C ILE A 788 12.41 -6.41 -22.95
N GLY A 789 12.77 -5.13 -23.07
CA GLY A 789 13.98 -4.67 -23.71
C GLY A 789 13.75 -4.04 -25.09
N ARG A 790 14.77 -3.39 -25.64
CA ARG A 790 14.69 -2.83 -26.99
C ARG A 790 14.54 -3.93 -28.03
N LYS A 791 13.60 -3.75 -28.95
CA LYS A 791 13.39 -4.57 -30.12
C LYS A 791 13.79 -3.77 -31.34
N GLY A 792 14.71 -4.28 -32.16
CA GLY A 792 15.12 -3.59 -33.39
C GLY A 792 13.92 -3.37 -34.32
N GLY A 793 13.69 -2.12 -34.70
CA GLY A 793 12.55 -1.75 -35.54
C GLY A 793 11.18 -1.69 -34.83
N PHE A 794 11.13 -1.78 -33.49
CA PHE A 794 9.91 -1.69 -32.72
C PHE A 794 10.04 -0.73 -31.55
N GLU A 795 8.93 -0.07 -31.24
CA GLU A 795 8.76 0.81 -30.09
C GLU A 795 7.74 0.19 -29.13
N TYR A 796 8.08 0.07 -27.85
CA TYR A 796 7.16 -0.41 -26.83
C TYR A 796 6.30 0.73 -26.29
N LYS A 797 4.99 0.65 -26.53
CA LYS A 797 4.02 1.68 -26.12
C LYS A 797 2.61 1.10 -25.98
N LEU A 798 1.74 1.88 -25.37
CA LEU A 798 0.30 1.65 -25.42
C LEU A 798 -0.24 2.37 -26.67
N GLY A 799 -0.60 1.61 -27.70
CA GLY A 799 -1.18 2.09 -28.93
C GLY A 799 -2.61 1.58 -29.15
N GLU A 800 -3.12 1.72 -30.35
CA GLU A 800 -4.50 1.36 -30.72
C GLU A 800 -4.84 -0.14 -30.50
N ARG A 801 -3.83 -1.02 -30.57
CA ARG A 801 -3.97 -2.47 -30.37
C ARG A 801 -3.55 -2.93 -28.96
N GLY A 802 -3.43 -2.00 -27.99
CA GLY A 802 -3.03 -2.29 -26.63
C GLY A 802 -1.56 -2.03 -26.33
N LEU A 803 -1.11 -2.47 -25.14
CA LEU A 803 0.27 -2.32 -24.71
C LEU A 803 1.14 -3.37 -25.40
N GLY A 804 2.19 -2.94 -26.09
CA GLY A 804 3.06 -3.85 -26.82
C GLY A 804 4.16 -3.15 -27.62
N TYR A 805 4.81 -3.95 -28.46
CA TYR A 805 5.82 -3.47 -29.38
C TYR A 805 5.19 -3.14 -30.74
N TYR A 806 5.31 -1.88 -31.15
CA TYR A 806 4.81 -1.37 -32.43
C TYR A 806 5.96 -1.12 -33.37
N ARG A 807 5.80 -1.51 -34.63
CA ARG A 807 6.85 -1.32 -35.66
C ARG A 807 7.09 0.17 -35.88
N THR A 808 8.36 0.56 -35.97
CA THR A 808 8.82 1.93 -36.29
C THR A 808 9.38 2.01 -37.70
N GLY A 809 8.55 1.94 -38.71
CA GLY A 809 8.80 2.33 -40.10
C GLY A 809 10.06 1.81 -40.86
N LYS A 810 11.21 1.53 -40.25
CA LYS A 810 12.39 0.94 -40.90
C LYS A 810 13.09 -0.09 -40.02
N PRO A 811 13.49 -1.24 -40.56
CA PRO A 811 14.30 -2.22 -39.81
C PRO A 811 15.62 -1.59 -39.38
N VAL A 812 15.92 -1.66 -38.09
CA VAL A 812 17.16 -1.12 -37.51
C VAL A 812 18.09 -2.29 -37.17
N VAL A 813 19.34 -2.18 -37.52
CA VAL A 813 20.38 -3.11 -37.06
C VAL A 813 20.56 -2.92 -35.58
N VAL A 814 20.38 -3.97 -34.81
CA VAL A 814 20.57 -3.93 -33.35
C VAL A 814 22.07 -3.93 -33.05
N PRO A 815 22.62 -2.90 -32.40
CA PRO A 815 24.04 -2.90 -32.00
C PRO A 815 24.32 -4.03 -31.01
N SER A 816 25.50 -4.64 -31.06
CA SER A 816 25.89 -5.79 -30.24
C SER A 816 25.88 -5.54 -28.74
N ASN A 817 26.01 -4.27 -28.33
CA ASN A 817 26.04 -3.83 -26.93
C ASN A 817 24.68 -3.42 -26.37
N VAL A 818 23.58 -3.48 -27.12
CA VAL A 818 22.25 -3.07 -26.71
C VAL A 818 21.36 -4.25 -26.29
N ALA A 819 21.80 -5.49 -26.51
CA ALA A 819 21.01 -6.70 -26.22
C ALA A 819 20.83 -7.01 -24.72
N TYR A 820 21.44 -6.24 -23.79
CA TYR A 820 21.54 -6.56 -22.37
C TYR A 820 21.23 -5.39 -21.41
N ALA A 821 20.59 -4.33 -21.87
CA ALA A 821 20.17 -3.25 -20.94
C ALA A 821 18.73 -3.43 -20.43
#